data_98f97b63cc7ff9864863ad5b402c2fdc
#
_entry.id   98f97b63cc7ff9864863ad5b402c2fdc
#
_cell.length_a   1.000
_cell.length_b   1.000
_cell.length_c   1.000
_cell.angle_alpha   90.00
_cell.angle_beta   90.00
_cell.angle_gamma   90.00
#
_symmetry.space_group_name_H-M   'P 1'
#
loop_
_entity.id
_entity.type
_entity.pdbx_description
1 polymer ?
#
loop_
_entity_poly.entity_id
_entity_poly.type
_entity_poly.pdbx_seq_one_letter_code
_entity_poly.pdbx_strand_id
1 'polypeptide(L)'
;MQEDTLKQFLPATERWFRKTFGEPTKIQKEAWPAIADGRHVLVSAPTGTGKTLSAFLVFIDQLGGLAGRGELKEELYVIYVSPLKSLAGDIRENLRKPLEGIGAEAPGESKPESRPGNPSIGQIQAAIRTGDTPQKERQRMVKHPPHILIITPECLYLMLTSKSGRQVLKTARAIILDELHALIDTKRGAHLMLSVARLDKLCGRRLQRIGLSATIEPLELAAAYLSPEPAVICAPSMDKQVEIQIVGTAPAVGRRKDPVWEELGMAVYRQCLSCKSVIAFSEGRRYVEKLAYYVNLLGGDGFARVHHGSLSKEQRDEVERDLREGRLRLLCATSSMELGIDVGDVERVLQVGCPRTISSTMQRLGRAGHNPGRVSVMYMYPRTAPEAVYCGMTAQVARHGGVERANPPRMCLDVLAQHLVSMASGESYSIADVMEVLERSYPFYQVTRKDVEDVLAMLAGDYEHSREIPARPRILYDRIHGRVAGDVYSRMLATAAGGTIPDKGMYAAKTEDGVKLGELDEEFVYESRIGDRFMLGAFGWRVVRQDKDSVIVTQAPAEGARLPFWKGETKGRDLRTSLAFGRILGELEKACRDGELEKALEKLGLDESASVHASGFITRQIQATEGLPDDRTIVVEHFKDSTGSHQVMVHALFGRRVNGPLSLVLRHMIRNTMGLDVGSVDEEDGFLLYPYGREQLPEGLLFQINPDQVRPVLE
;
A
#
# COMPACT_ATOMS: atom_id res chain seq x y z
N MET A 1 11.09 -39.08 -7.58
CA MET A 1 11.22 -38.30 -8.85
C MET A 1 10.14 -37.24 -8.78
N GLN A 2 10.48 -35.97 -8.66
CA GLN A 2 9.47 -34.91 -8.80
C GLN A 2 8.96 -34.95 -10.25
N GLU A 3 7.67 -35.16 -10.41
CA GLU A 3 7.03 -35.06 -11.73
C GLU A 3 7.35 -33.71 -12.37
N ASP A 4 7.70 -33.73 -13.65
CA ASP A 4 7.99 -32.53 -14.42
C ASP A 4 6.70 -31.73 -14.61
N THR A 5 6.50 -30.72 -13.77
CA THR A 5 5.26 -29.91 -13.74
C THR A 5 4.95 -29.19 -15.05
N LEU A 6 5.91 -29.10 -15.99
CA LEU A 6 5.65 -28.52 -17.32
C LEU A 6 4.84 -29.46 -18.22
N LYS A 7 4.86 -30.77 -17.95
CA LYS A 7 4.08 -31.74 -18.75
C LYS A 7 2.58 -31.61 -18.60
N GLN A 8 2.08 -30.86 -17.62
CA GLN A 8 0.66 -30.56 -17.49
C GLN A 8 0.14 -29.54 -18.52
N PHE A 9 1.04 -28.79 -19.14
CA PHE A 9 0.71 -27.76 -20.12
C PHE A 9 0.65 -28.30 -21.57
N LEU A 10 0.00 -27.54 -22.43
CA LEU A 10 0.02 -27.82 -23.87
C LEU A 10 1.47 -27.83 -24.40
N PRO A 11 1.76 -28.64 -25.42
CA PRO A 11 3.11 -28.73 -25.96
C PRO A 11 3.73 -27.41 -26.42
N ALA A 12 2.92 -26.47 -26.90
CA ALA A 12 3.38 -25.14 -27.31
C ALA A 12 3.80 -24.30 -26.07
N THR A 13 3.00 -24.37 -25.00
CA THR A 13 3.28 -23.67 -23.74
C THR A 13 4.55 -24.22 -23.07
N GLU A 14 4.72 -25.54 -23.03
CA GLU A 14 5.90 -26.20 -22.51
C GLU A 14 7.16 -25.79 -23.29
N ARG A 15 7.14 -25.89 -24.64
CA ARG A 15 8.29 -25.50 -25.48
C ARG A 15 8.68 -24.04 -25.28
N TRP A 16 7.69 -23.13 -25.31
CA TRP A 16 7.93 -21.71 -25.09
C TRP A 16 8.57 -21.45 -23.74
N PHE A 17 8.03 -22.07 -22.67
CA PHE A 17 8.53 -21.86 -21.31
C PHE A 17 9.98 -22.31 -21.18
N ARG A 18 10.29 -23.55 -21.64
CA ARG A 18 11.66 -24.09 -21.59
C ARG A 18 12.65 -23.23 -22.37
N LYS A 19 12.25 -22.74 -23.53
CA LYS A 19 13.09 -21.86 -24.37
C LYS A 19 13.34 -20.50 -23.71
N THR A 20 12.37 -19.96 -23.00
CA THR A 20 12.42 -18.59 -22.46
C THR A 20 13.04 -18.55 -21.06
N PHE A 21 12.69 -19.51 -20.20
CA PHE A 21 13.03 -19.49 -18.77
C PHE A 21 13.85 -20.73 -18.33
N GLY A 22 13.88 -21.79 -19.12
CA GLY A 22 14.51 -23.05 -18.76
C GLY A 22 13.63 -23.86 -17.79
N GLU A 23 13.90 -23.79 -16.48
CA GLU A 23 13.20 -24.54 -15.45
C GLU A 23 12.24 -23.67 -14.63
N PRO A 24 11.10 -24.25 -14.18
CA PRO A 24 10.17 -23.57 -13.30
C PRO A 24 10.77 -23.26 -11.93
N THR A 25 10.40 -22.10 -11.37
CA THR A 25 10.73 -21.73 -10.00
C THR A 25 9.98 -22.61 -8.99
N LYS A 26 10.47 -22.65 -7.72
CA LYS A 26 9.78 -23.42 -6.66
C LYS A 26 8.32 -23.04 -6.53
N ILE A 27 8.01 -21.73 -6.55
CA ILE A 27 6.65 -21.22 -6.42
C ILE A 27 5.74 -21.63 -7.59
N GLN A 28 6.29 -21.70 -8.81
CA GLN A 28 5.56 -22.15 -9.99
C GLN A 28 5.24 -23.65 -9.91
N LYS A 29 6.19 -24.45 -9.46
CA LYS A 29 6.01 -25.90 -9.27
C LYS A 29 4.91 -26.23 -8.26
N GLU A 30 4.76 -25.41 -7.20
CA GLU A 30 3.72 -25.59 -6.19
C GLU A 30 2.36 -25.05 -6.65
N ALA A 31 2.32 -23.89 -7.30
CA ALA A 31 1.08 -23.20 -7.62
C ALA A 31 0.35 -23.79 -8.82
N TRP A 32 1.06 -24.17 -9.89
CA TRP A 32 0.42 -24.61 -11.14
C TRP A 32 -0.53 -25.78 -11.01
N PRO A 33 -0.17 -26.89 -10.34
CA PRO A 33 -1.10 -28.01 -10.16
C PRO A 33 -2.38 -27.58 -9.42
N ALA A 34 -2.25 -26.83 -8.34
CA ALA A 34 -3.39 -26.39 -7.55
C ALA A 34 -4.31 -25.42 -8.32
N ILE A 35 -3.75 -24.53 -9.15
CA ILE A 35 -4.53 -23.62 -9.99
C ILE A 35 -5.22 -24.40 -11.11
N ALA A 36 -4.52 -25.34 -11.74
CA ALA A 36 -5.09 -26.19 -12.81
C ALA A 36 -6.27 -27.05 -12.32
N ASP A 37 -6.22 -27.52 -11.07
CA ASP A 37 -7.29 -28.28 -10.39
C ASP A 37 -8.50 -27.40 -10.00
N GLY A 38 -8.48 -26.09 -10.31
CA GLY A 38 -9.58 -25.18 -9.99
C GLY A 38 -9.65 -24.76 -8.52
N ARG A 39 -8.62 -25.04 -7.70
CA ARG A 39 -8.59 -24.69 -6.28
C ARG A 39 -8.34 -23.19 -6.07
N HIS A 40 -8.80 -22.64 -4.96
CA HIS A 40 -8.35 -21.33 -4.51
C HIS A 40 -6.88 -21.43 -4.07
N VAL A 41 -6.06 -20.44 -4.46
CA VAL A 41 -4.61 -20.49 -4.20
C VAL A 41 -4.11 -19.14 -3.70
N LEU A 42 -3.38 -19.15 -2.60
CA LEU A 42 -2.58 -18.00 -2.13
C LEU A 42 -1.10 -18.26 -2.48
N VAL A 43 -0.55 -17.41 -3.34
CA VAL A 43 0.85 -17.41 -3.74
C VAL A 43 1.58 -16.31 -2.96
N SER A 44 2.42 -16.67 -2.00
CA SER A 44 3.20 -15.73 -1.20
C SER A 44 4.69 -15.94 -1.43
N ALA A 45 5.34 -14.96 -2.05
CA ALA A 45 6.79 -15.01 -2.32
C ALA A 45 7.35 -13.60 -2.60
N PRO A 46 8.65 -13.36 -2.42
CA PRO A 46 9.30 -12.08 -2.75
C PRO A 46 9.10 -11.66 -4.22
N THR A 47 9.34 -10.39 -4.52
CA THR A 47 9.34 -9.88 -5.90
C THR A 47 10.42 -10.56 -6.75
N GLY A 48 10.17 -10.71 -8.07
CA GLY A 48 11.13 -11.34 -9.00
C GLY A 48 11.11 -12.88 -9.01
N THR A 49 10.24 -13.54 -8.24
CA THR A 49 10.16 -15.02 -8.16
C THR A 49 9.23 -15.67 -9.20
N GLY A 50 8.61 -14.88 -10.07
CA GLY A 50 7.69 -15.38 -11.10
C GLY A 50 6.24 -15.54 -10.65
N LYS A 51 5.79 -14.89 -9.55
CA LYS A 51 4.41 -14.95 -9.03
C LYS A 51 3.34 -14.66 -10.10
N THR A 52 3.51 -13.58 -10.84
CA THR A 52 2.54 -13.14 -11.85
C THR A 52 2.35 -14.22 -12.93
N LEU A 53 3.45 -14.78 -13.41
CA LEU A 53 3.41 -15.87 -14.41
C LEU A 53 2.86 -17.17 -13.81
N SER A 54 3.05 -17.42 -12.49
CA SER A 54 2.44 -18.57 -11.80
C SER A 54 0.93 -18.58 -11.92
N ALA A 55 0.29 -17.42 -11.85
CA ALA A 55 -1.17 -17.31 -11.99
C ALA A 55 -1.60 -17.31 -13.48
N PHE A 56 -0.95 -16.52 -14.32
CA PHE A 56 -1.41 -16.34 -15.71
C PHE A 56 -1.19 -17.53 -16.61
N LEU A 57 -0.07 -18.26 -16.46
CA LEU A 57 0.30 -19.29 -17.43
C LEU A 57 -0.73 -20.41 -17.52
N VAL A 58 -1.31 -20.82 -16.39
CA VAL A 58 -2.36 -21.84 -16.34
C VAL A 58 -3.60 -21.38 -17.12
N PHE A 59 -4.03 -20.14 -16.93
CA PHE A 59 -5.21 -19.62 -17.63
C PHE A 59 -4.94 -19.38 -19.12
N ILE A 60 -3.74 -18.94 -19.51
CA ILE A 60 -3.34 -18.82 -20.92
C ILE A 60 -3.39 -20.18 -21.59
N ASP A 61 -2.87 -21.21 -20.93
CA ASP A 61 -2.86 -22.59 -21.43
C ASP A 61 -4.28 -23.15 -21.58
N GLN A 62 -5.13 -22.96 -20.57
CA GLN A 62 -6.55 -23.40 -20.62
C GLN A 62 -7.31 -22.68 -21.74
N LEU A 63 -7.14 -21.36 -21.91
CA LEU A 63 -7.75 -20.60 -22.99
C LEU A 63 -7.21 -21.03 -24.36
N GLY A 64 -5.90 -21.32 -24.43
CA GLY A 64 -5.26 -21.89 -25.61
C GLY A 64 -5.84 -23.23 -26.00
N GLY A 65 -6.13 -24.10 -25.03
CA GLY A 65 -6.82 -25.36 -25.24
C GLY A 65 -8.24 -25.19 -25.77
N LEU A 66 -9.01 -24.23 -25.24
CA LEU A 66 -10.33 -23.87 -25.76
C LEU A 66 -10.25 -23.35 -27.20
N ALA A 67 -9.28 -22.46 -27.46
CA ALA A 67 -9.06 -21.94 -28.81
C ALA A 67 -8.71 -23.04 -29.80
N GLY A 68 -7.82 -23.97 -29.45
CA GLY A 68 -7.42 -25.09 -30.30
C GLY A 68 -8.56 -26.04 -30.63
N ARG A 69 -9.58 -26.13 -29.77
CA ARG A 69 -10.82 -26.93 -30.02
C ARG A 69 -11.94 -26.14 -30.68
N GLY A 70 -11.74 -24.83 -30.94
CA GLY A 70 -12.81 -23.97 -31.48
C GLY A 70 -13.91 -23.64 -30.47
N GLU A 71 -13.66 -23.81 -29.18
CA GLU A 71 -14.63 -23.62 -28.09
C GLU A 71 -14.47 -22.27 -27.38
N LEU A 72 -13.43 -21.47 -27.72
CA LEU A 72 -13.18 -20.17 -27.13
C LEU A 72 -14.26 -19.19 -27.62
N LYS A 73 -15.10 -18.73 -26.68
CA LYS A 73 -16.16 -17.75 -26.95
C LYS A 73 -15.68 -16.36 -26.70
N GLU A 74 -16.24 -15.35 -27.33
CA GLU A 74 -16.02 -13.95 -27.09
C GLU A 74 -16.69 -13.52 -25.77
N GLU A 75 -16.14 -13.99 -24.66
CA GLU A 75 -16.65 -13.75 -23.30
C GLU A 75 -15.48 -13.59 -22.31
N LEU A 76 -15.76 -13.02 -21.14
CA LEU A 76 -14.77 -12.83 -20.09
C LEU A 76 -14.57 -14.11 -19.30
N TYR A 77 -13.33 -14.60 -19.19
CA TYR A 77 -12.97 -15.79 -18.41
C TYR A 77 -12.22 -15.43 -17.13
N VAL A 78 -11.26 -14.51 -17.21
CA VAL A 78 -10.34 -14.19 -16.11
C VAL A 78 -10.31 -12.70 -15.83
N ILE A 79 -10.46 -12.33 -14.58
CA ILE A 79 -10.29 -10.96 -14.10
C ILE A 79 -8.98 -10.90 -13.32
N TYR A 80 -8.14 -9.93 -13.64
CA TYR A 80 -6.94 -9.62 -12.88
C TYR A 80 -7.10 -8.25 -12.22
N VAL A 81 -7.09 -8.21 -10.89
CA VAL A 81 -7.23 -6.98 -10.11
C VAL A 81 -5.87 -6.51 -9.65
N SER A 82 -5.45 -5.34 -10.15
CA SER A 82 -4.23 -4.66 -9.73
C SER A 82 -4.55 -3.47 -8.83
N PRO A 83 -3.86 -3.30 -7.69
CA PRO A 83 -4.10 -2.17 -6.79
C PRO A 83 -3.66 -0.82 -7.38
N LEU A 84 -2.75 -0.80 -8.35
CA LEU A 84 -2.21 0.41 -8.96
C LEU A 84 -2.48 0.46 -10.47
N LYS A 85 -2.76 1.65 -10.97
CA LYS A 85 -2.98 1.90 -12.40
C LYS A 85 -1.70 1.72 -13.23
N SER A 86 -0.54 2.13 -12.70
CA SER A 86 0.77 1.95 -13.34
C SER A 86 1.08 0.47 -13.55
N LEU A 87 0.86 -0.34 -12.53
CA LEU A 87 1.08 -1.79 -12.57
C LEU A 87 0.24 -2.49 -13.64
N ALA A 88 -0.98 -2.00 -13.91
CA ALA A 88 -1.86 -2.58 -14.94
C ALA A 88 -1.25 -2.53 -16.35
N GLY A 89 -0.47 -1.48 -16.65
CA GLY A 89 0.25 -1.35 -17.92
C GLY A 89 1.37 -2.39 -18.08
N ASP A 90 2.18 -2.55 -17.05
CA ASP A 90 3.29 -3.52 -17.03
C ASP A 90 2.76 -4.96 -17.10
N ILE A 91 1.64 -5.24 -16.42
CA ILE A 91 1.00 -6.56 -16.46
C ILE A 91 0.51 -6.89 -17.87
N ARG A 92 -0.05 -5.91 -18.61
CA ARG A 92 -0.44 -6.14 -20.01
C ARG A 92 0.76 -6.52 -20.87
N GLU A 93 1.89 -5.84 -20.70
CA GLU A 93 3.11 -6.17 -21.45
C GLU A 93 3.66 -7.54 -21.04
N ASN A 94 3.66 -7.85 -19.75
CA ASN A 94 4.06 -9.16 -19.24
C ASN A 94 3.13 -10.30 -19.68
N LEU A 95 1.87 -10.01 -19.99
CA LEU A 95 0.91 -10.96 -20.55
C LEU A 95 1.07 -11.10 -22.08
N ARG A 96 1.39 -10.01 -22.78
CA ARG A 96 1.59 -10.01 -24.23
C ARG A 96 2.74 -10.93 -24.66
N LYS A 97 3.87 -10.88 -23.94
CA LYS A 97 5.05 -11.73 -24.23
C LYS A 97 4.72 -13.23 -24.22
N PRO A 98 4.09 -13.82 -23.19
CA PRO A 98 3.65 -15.22 -23.21
C PRO A 98 2.66 -15.53 -24.34
N LEU A 99 1.65 -14.67 -24.56
CA LEU A 99 0.65 -14.90 -25.60
C LEU A 99 1.26 -14.95 -26.99
N GLU A 100 2.15 -14.00 -27.34
CA GLU A 100 2.84 -13.97 -28.62
C GLU A 100 3.85 -15.13 -28.74
N GLY A 101 4.61 -15.40 -27.68
CA GLY A 101 5.62 -16.44 -27.69
C GLY A 101 5.05 -17.86 -27.80
N ILE A 102 3.98 -18.17 -27.07
CA ILE A 102 3.29 -19.47 -27.15
C ILE A 102 2.62 -19.62 -28.53
N GLY A 103 2.02 -18.52 -29.04
CA GLY A 103 1.45 -18.52 -30.40
C GLY A 103 2.48 -18.84 -31.48
N ALA A 104 3.70 -18.34 -31.35
CA ALA A 104 4.79 -18.63 -32.29
C ALA A 104 5.29 -20.09 -32.25
N GLU A 105 5.12 -20.79 -31.13
CA GLU A 105 5.51 -22.22 -30.97
C GLU A 105 4.38 -23.19 -31.38
N ALA A 106 3.19 -22.69 -31.74
CA ALA A 106 2.07 -23.53 -32.17
C ALA A 106 2.32 -24.11 -33.60
N PRO A 107 2.13 -25.39 -33.83
CA PRO A 107 2.37 -25.97 -35.15
C PRO A 107 1.35 -25.45 -36.19
N GLY A 108 1.83 -24.80 -37.25
CA GLY A 108 1.03 -24.42 -38.42
C GLY A 108 0.80 -22.93 -38.68
N GLU A 109 1.40 -22.01 -37.91
CA GLU A 109 1.20 -20.56 -38.08
C GLU A 109 2.46 -19.83 -38.63
N SER A 110 2.86 -20.18 -39.86
CA SER A 110 3.67 -19.30 -40.70
C SER A 110 2.76 -18.50 -41.62
N LYS A 111 2.31 -17.34 -41.15
CA LYS A 111 1.57 -16.19 -41.74
C LYS A 111 0.13 -16.05 -41.25
N PRO A 112 -0.32 -14.80 -41.02
CA PRO A 112 -1.68 -14.49 -40.59
C PRO A 112 -2.65 -14.48 -41.80
N GLU A 113 -2.85 -15.64 -42.47
CA GLU A 113 -3.97 -15.84 -43.37
C GLU A 113 -4.99 -16.71 -42.64
N SER A 114 -5.94 -16.05 -42.05
CA SER A 114 -7.09 -16.62 -41.39
C SER A 114 -7.89 -17.52 -42.31
N ARG A 115 -7.76 -18.83 -42.17
CA ARG A 115 -8.86 -19.75 -42.58
C ARG A 115 -9.98 -19.62 -41.56
N PRO A 116 -11.24 -19.33 -41.93
CA PRO A 116 -12.35 -19.33 -41.00
C PRO A 116 -12.53 -20.75 -40.46
N GLY A 117 -12.26 -20.95 -39.15
CA GLY A 117 -12.55 -22.22 -38.47
C GLY A 117 -11.49 -22.78 -37.53
N ASN A 118 -10.29 -22.20 -37.43
CA ASN A 118 -9.25 -22.69 -36.50
C ASN A 118 -8.72 -21.55 -35.66
N PRO A 119 -9.29 -21.28 -34.46
CA PRO A 119 -8.82 -20.23 -33.55
C PRO A 119 -7.48 -20.63 -32.95
N SER A 120 -6.49 -19.77 -33.12
CA SER A 120 -5.15 -19.93 -32.54
C SER A 120 -5.00 -19.19 -31.19
N ILE A 121 -3.97 -19.51 -30.41
CA ILE A 121 -3.64 -18.83 -29.16
C ILE A 121 -3.49 -17.31 -29.36
N GLY A 122 -3.09 -16.85 -30.54
CA GLY A 122 -3.08 -15.45 -30.94
C GLY A 122 -4.43 -14.72 -30.91
N GLN A 123 -5.55 -15.48 -30.73
CA GLN A 123 -6.88 -14.89 -30.59
C GLN A 123 -7.28 -14.56 -29.15
N ILE A 124 -6.48 -14.96 -28.14
CA ILE A 124 -6.74 -14.59 -26.75
C ILE A 124 -6.57 -13.09 -26.60
N GLN A 125 -7.65 -12.38 -26.26
CA GLN A 125 -7.67 -10.94 -26.10
C GLN A 125 -7.55 -10.58 -24.62
N ALA A 126 -6.59 -9.71 -24.30
CA ALA A 126 -6.45 -9.08 -22.99
C ALA A 126 -6.71 -7.57 -23.11
N ALA A 127 -7.42 -7.01 -22.16
CA ALA A 127 -7.69 -5.57 -22.13
C ALA A 127 -7.51 -4.99 -20.72
N ILE A 128 -7.21 -3.68 -20.66
CA ILE A 128 -7.09 -2.92 -19.40
C ILE A 128 -8.28 -2.00 -19.24
N ARG A 129 -8.87 -2.01 -18.03
CA ARG A 129 -9.89 -1.05 -17.65
C ARG A 129 -9.55 -0.39 -16.31
N THR A 130 -9.07 0.83 -16.38
CA THR A 130 -8.77 1.72 -15.25
C THR A 130 -9.59 3.01 -15.34
N GLY A 131 -9.43 3.90 -14.36
CA GLY A 131 -10.04 5.23 -14.41
C GLY A 131 -9.63 6.02 -15.67
N ASP A 132 -8.43 5.76 -16.18
CA ASP A 132 -7.82 6.49 -17.30
C ASP A 132 -8.17 5.88 -18.69
N THR A 133 -8.86 4.74 -18.73
CA THR A 133 -9.24 4.09 -20.00
C THR A 133 -10.23 4.97 -20.78
N PRO A 134 -9.94 5.31 -22.06
CA PRO A 134 -10.81 6.14 -22.88
C PRO A 134 -12.21 5.56 -23.07
N GLN A 135 -13.23 6.43 -23.21
CA GLN A 135 -14.62 6.02 -23.35
C GLN A 135 -14.86 5.10 -24.56
N LYS A 136 -14.15 5.35 -25.66
CA LYS A 136 -14.21 4.51 -26.88
C LYS A 136 -13.78 3.07 -26.63
N GLU A 137 -12.69 2.90 -25.87
CA GLU A 137 -12.20 1.56 -25.50
C GLU A 137 -13.16 0.87 -24.51
N ARG A 138 -13.72 1.62 -23.54
CA ARG A 138 -14.75 1.07 -22.63
C ARG A 138 -15.97 0.55 -23.40
N GLN A 139 -16.44 1.27 -24.41
CA GLN A 139 -17.55 0.86 -25.26
C GLN A 139 -17.20 -0.36 -26.13
N ARG A 140 -15.96 -0.44 -26.63
CA ARG A 140 -15.45 -1.60 -27.37
C ARG A 140 -15.50 -2.87 -26.51
N MET A 141 -15.05 -2.80 -25.26
CA MET A 141 -15.05 -3.94 -24.31
C MET A 141 -16.46 -4.45 -23.99
N VAL A 142 -17.48 -3.61 -24.11
CA VAL A 142 -18.88 -4.03 -23.92
C VAL A 142 -19.38 -4.80 -25.15
N LYS A 143 -18.99 -4.38 -26.35
CA LYS A 143 -19.39 -5.04 -27.60
C LYS A 143 -18.59 -6.32 -27.87
N HIS A 144 -17.31 -6.27 -27.55
CA HIS A 144 -16.33 -7.33 -27.73
C HIS A 144 -15.59 -7.58 -26.41
N PRO A 145 -16.18 -8.41 -25.51
CA PRO A 145 -15.58 -8.70 -24.22
C PRO A 145 -14.22 -9.38 -24.37
N PRO A 146 -13.18 -8.89 -23.66
CA PRO A 146 -11.88 -9.56 -23.65
C PRO A 146 -11.95 -10.88 -22.88
N HIS A 147 -11.10 -11.84 -23.21
CA HIS A 147 -10.99 -13.10 -22.46
C HIS A 147 -10.33 -12.90 -21.09
N ILE A 148 -9.38 -11.95 -21.01
CA ILE A 148 -8.69 -11.54 -19.77
C ILE A 148 -8.87 -10.04 -19.58
N LEU A 149 -9.41 -9.64 -18.43
CA LEU A 149 -9.61 -8.22 -18.09
C LEU A 149 -8.73 -7.83 -16.92
N ILE A 150 -7.80 -6.90 -17.15
CA ILE A 150 -6.97 -6.27 -16.12
C ILE A 150 -7.70 -5.01 -15.64
N ILE A 151 -7.93 -4.91 -14.31
CA ILE A 151 -8.82 -3.90 -13.74
C ILE A 151 -8.30 -3.42 -12.37
N THR A 152 -8.68 -2.21 -11.94
CA THR A 152 -8.49 -1.76 -10.56
C THR A 152 -9.71 -2.07 -9.69
N PRO A 153 -9.57 -2.12 -8.34
CA PRO A 153 -10.70 -2.34 -7.42
C PRO A 153 -11.90 -1.43 -7.68
N GLU A 154 -11.65 -0.15 -7.87
CA GLU A 154 -12.66 0.88 -8.11
C GLU A 154 -13.41 0.65 -9.43
N CYS A 155 -12.68 0.24 -10.47
CA CYS A 155 -13.29 -0.07 -11.76
C CYS A 155 -14.15 -1.34 -11.71
N LEU A 156 -13.77 -2.35 -10.93
CA LEU A 156 -14.59 -3.53 -10.70
C LEU A 156 -15.94 -3.13 -10.06
N TYR A 157 -15.90 -2.30 -9.00
CA TYR A 157 -17.09 -1.78 -8.36
C TYR A 157 -17.98 -1.00 -9.35
N LEU A 158 -17.40 -0.10 -10.14
CA LEU A 158 -18.15 0.68 -11.15
C LEU A 158 -18.77 -0.21 -12.24
N MET A 159 -18.09 -1.29 -12.65
CA MET A 159 -18.65 -2.26 -13.57
C MET A 159 -19.82 -3.02 -12.95
N LEU A 160 -19.74 -3.42 -11.68
CA LEU A 160 -20.84 -4.04 -10.94
C LEU A 160 -22.03 -3.09 -10.76
N THR A 161 -21.79 -1.79 -10.71
CA THR A 161 -22.84 -0.75 -10.60
C THR A 161 -23.58 -0.55 -11.94
N SER A 162 -22.90 -0.71 -13.08
CA SER A 162 -23.47 -0.43 -14.41
C SER A 162 -24.07 -1.68 -15.07
N LYS A 163 -25.21 -1.53 -15.79
CA LYS A 163 -25.85 -2.64 -16.51
C LYS A 163 -24.91 -3.29 -17.54
N SER A 164 -24.24 -2.49 -18.36
CA SER A 164 -23.30 -2.99 -19.38
C SER A 164 -22.07 -3.66 -18.75
N GLY A 165 -21.56 -3.13 -17.62
CA GLY A 165 -20.46 -3.75 -16.90
C GLY A 165 -20.84 -5.12 -16.35
N ARG A 166 -22.04 -5.27 -15.76
CA ARG A 166 -22.54 -6.56 -15.27
C ARG A 166 -22.66 -7.59 -16.38
N GLN A 167 -23.09 -7.19 -17.59
CA GLN A 167 -23.16 -8.10 -18.74
C GLN A 167 -21.78 -8.68 -19.09
N VAL A 168 -20.74 -7.86 -19.11
CA VAL A 168 -19.36 -8.33 -19.37
C VAL A 168 -18.86 -9.23 -18.26
N LEU A 169 -19.09 -8.86 -16.98
CA LEU A 169 -18.57 -9.57 -15.83
C LEU A 169 -19.23 -10.94 -15.58
N LYS A 170 -20.48 -11.13 -16.03
CA LYS A 170 -21.32 -12.31 -15.71
C LYS A 170 -20.71 -13.65 -16.13
N THR A 171 -19.82 -13.65 -17.12
CA THR A 171 -19.22 -14.87 -17.66
C THR A 171 -17.90 -15.25 -17.00
N ALA A 172 -17.37 -14.43 -16.11
CA ALA A 172 -16.10 -14.65 -15.42
C ALA A 172 -16.09 -16.01 -14.67
N ARG A 173 -14.93 -16.67 -14.67
CA ARG A 173 -14.70 -17.98 -14.03
C ARG A 173 -13.64 -17.92 -12.94
N ALA A 174 -12.65 -17.04 -13.09
CA ALA A 174 -11.57 -16.86 -12.14
C ALA A 174 -11.25 -15.38 -11.91
N ILE A 175 -10.73 -15.09 -10.72
CA ILE A 175 -10.23 -13.77 -10.35
C ILE A 175 -8.86 -13.89 -9.69
N ILE A 176 -7.92 -13.10 -10.17
CA ILE A 176 -6.56 -12.96 -9.61
C ILE A 176 -6.51 -11.63 -8.87
N LEU A 177 -6.19 -11.67 -7.59
CA LEU A 177 -6.01 -10.50 -6.72
C LEU A 177 -4.52 -10.29 -6.48
N ASP A 178 -3.96 -9.26 -7.13
CA ASP A 178 -2.54 -8.99 -7.04
C ASP A 178 -2.20 -8.03 -5.88
N GLU A 179 -0.97 -8.15 -5.39
CA GLU A 179 -0.42 -7.36 -4.26
C GLU A 179 -1.37 -7.37 -3.05
N LEU A 180 -1.87 -8.56 -2.69
CA LEU A 180 -2.87 -8.74 -1.62
C LEU A 180 -2.44 -8.10 -0.31
N HIS A 181 -1.14 -8.15 0.03
CA HIS A 181 -0.56 -7.53 1.23
C HIS A 181 -0.74 -6.00 1.29
N ALA A 182 -0.84 -5.33 0.14
CA ALA A 182 -1.09 -3.90 0.09
C ALA A 182 -2.57 -3.53 0.32
N LEU A 183 -3.47 -4.50 0.19
CA LEU A 183 -4.92 -4.30 0.27
C LEU A 183 -5.52 -4.82 1.59
N ILE A 184 -5.01 -5.93 2.12
CA ILE A 184 -5.64 -6.69 3.19
C ILE A 184 -5.96 -5.86 4.45
N ASP A 185 -5.10 -4.92 4.82
CA ASP A 185 -5.24 -4.08 6.02
C ASP A 185 -5.95 -2.75 5.76
N THR A 186 -6.64 -2.61 4.64
CA THR A 186 -7.23 -1.34 4.23
C THR A 186 -8.73 -1.44 3.98
N LYS A 187 -9.47 -0.35 4.19
CA LYS A 187 -10.87 -0.25 3.76
C LYS A 187 -11.03 -0.47 2.25
N ARG A 188 -10.00 -0.11 1.45
CA ARG A 188 -9.95 -0.38 0.02
C ARG A 188 -9.95 -1.87 -0.30
N GLY A 189 -9.24 -2.66 0.51
CA GLY A 189 -9.28 -4.12 0.42
C GLY A 189 -10.64 -4.69 0.85
N ALA A 190 -11.24 -4.16 1.92
CA ALA A 190 -12.60 -4.54 2.32
C ALA A 190 -13.63 -4.26 1.21
N HIS A 191 -13.53 -3.09 0.56
CA HIS A 191 -14.34 -2.72 -0.60
C HIS A 191 -14.15 -3.66 -1.79
N LEU A 192 -12.90 -4.08 -2.07
CA LEU A 192 -12.60 -5.06 -3.10
C LEU A 192 -13.23 -6.43 -2.77
N MET A 193 -13.05 -6.92 -1.54
CA MET A 193 -13.59 -8.24 -1.17
C MET A 193 -15.11 -8.28 -1.22
N LEU A 194 -15.78 -7.19 -0.87
CA LEU A 194 -17.23 -7.09 -1.03
C LEU A 194 -17.64 -7.02 -2.52
N SER A 195 -16.84 -6.37 -3.37
CA SER A 195 -17.02 -6.39 -4.82
C SER A 195 -16.85 -7.81 -5.39
N VAL A 196 -15.87 -8.59 -4.91
CA VAL A 196 -15.66 -9.99 -5.32
C VAL A 196 -16.84 -10.87 -4.91
N ALA A 197 -17.36 -10.71 -3.70
CA ALA A 197 -18.55 -11.44 -3.24
C ALA A 197 -19.81 -11.11 -4.08
N ARG A 198 -19.99 -9.82 -4.45
CA ARG A 198 -21.05 -9.40 -5.38
C ARG A 198 -20.86 -9.99 -6.79
N LEU A 199 -19.62 -10.13 -7.23
CA LEU A 199 -19.29 -10.74 -8.51
C LEU A 199 -19.65 -12.23 -8.52
N ASP A 200 -19.35 -12.98 -7.46
CA ASP A 200 -19.77 -14.39 -7.33
C ASP A 200 -21.28 -14.54 -7.46
N LYS A 201 -22.05 -13.65 -6.80
CA LYS A 201 -23.52 -13.63 -6.89
C LYS A 201 -23.99 -13.32 -8.32
N LEU A 202 -23.37 -12.33 -8.98
CA LEU A 202 -23.68 -11.95 -10.36
C LEU A 202 -23.44 -13.10 -11.35
N CYS A 203 -22.34 -13.83 -11.16
CA CYS A 203 -21.97 -14.97 -12.02
C CYS A 203 -22.81 -16.25 -11.73
N GLY A 204 -23.57 -16.27 -10.62
CA GLY A 204 -24.32 -17.46 -10.17
C GLY A 204 -23.41 -18.64 -9.81
N ARG A 205 -22.13 -18.40 -9.58
CA ARG A 205 -21.10 -19.38 -9.20
C ARG A 205 -20.04 -18.73 -8.35
N ARG A 206 -19.29 -19.53 -7.60
CA ARG A 206 -18.06 -19.06 -6.95
C ARG A 206 -16.92 -19.06 -7.96
N LEU A 207 -16.25 -17.91 -8.11
CA LEU A 207 -15.08 -17.80 -8.96
C LEU A 207 -13.88 -18.43 -8.27
N GLN A 208 -13.02 -19.10 -9.04
CA GLN A 208 -11.70 -19.49 -8.54
C GLN A 208 -10.92 -18.23 -8.17
N ARG A 209 -10.41 -18.15 -6.95
CA ARG A 209 -9.68 -16.98 -6.44
C ARG A 209 -8.20 -17.30 -6.29
N ILE A 210 -7.36 -16.50 -6.93
CA ILE A 210 -5.90 -16.59 -6.82
C ILE A 210 -5.40 -15.30 -6.18
N GLY A 211 -4.78 -15.38 -5.01
CA GLY A 211 -4.14 -14.27 -4.35
C GLY A 211 -2.64 -14.27 -4.61
N LEU A 212 -2.10 -13.16 -5.11
CA LEU A 212 -0.66 -12.95 -5.24
C LEU A 212 -0.21 -11.95 -4.19
N SER A 213 0.81 -12.30 -3.44
CA SER A 213 1.31 -11.46 -2.35
C SER A 213 2.83 -11.50 -2.27
N ALA A 214 3.45 -10.41 -1.81
CA ALA A 214 4.76 -10.49 -1.19
C ALA A 214 4.63 -11.22 0.16
N THR A 215 5.68 -11.23 0.97
CA THR A 215 5.62 -11.82 2.32
C THR A 215 4.49 -11.19 3.13
N ILE A 216 3.62 -12.02 3.69
CA ILE A 216 2.46 -11.64 4.50
C ILE A 216 2.29 -12.65 5.65
N GLU A 217 1.97 -12.16 6.83
CA GLU A 217 1.75 -13.00 8.02
C GLU A 217 0.44 -12.61 8.75
N PRO A 218 -0.29 -13.57 9.32
CA PRO A 218 -0.15 -15.02 9.08
C PRO A 218 -0.74 -15.43 7.73
N LEU A 219 -0.15 -16.45 7.09
CA LEU A 219 -0.60 -16.94 5.78
C LEU A 219 -2.02 -17.47 5.80
N GLU A 220 -2.43 -18.11 6.90
CA GLU A 220 -3.77 -18.67 7.11
C GLU A 220 -4.83 -17.55 7.12
N LEU A 221 -4.52 -16.40 7.72
CA LEU A 221 -5.40 -15.25 7.70
C LEU A 221 -5.55 -14.67 6.30
N ALA A 222 -4.46 -14.58 5.56
CA ALA A 222 -4.47 -14.10 4.18
C ALA A 222 -5.24 -15.06 3.25
N ALA A 223 -5.13 -16.37 3.47
CA ALA A 223 -5.90 -17.40 2.77
C ALA A 223 -7.41 -17.30 3.10
N ALA A 224 -7.77 -17.15 4.38
CA ALA A 224 -9.15 -16.94 4.81
C ALA A 224 -9.74 -15.61 4.29
N TYR A 225 -8.92 -14.56 4.22
CA TYR A 225 -9.30 -13.27 3.63
C TYR A 225 -9.58 -13.40 2.12
N LEU A 226 -8.77 -14.18 1.42
CA LEU A 226 -8.91 -14.42 -0.03
C LEU A 226 -10.22 -15.15 -0.35
N SER A 227 -10.53 -16.19 0.41
CA SER A 227 -11.70 -17.05 0.13
C SER A 227 -12.33 -17.57 1.41
N PRO A 228 -13.67 -17.62 1.50
CA PRO A 228 -14.37 -18.31 2.58
C PRO A 228 -14.20 -19.84 2.51
N GLU A 229 -13.76 -20.36 1.38
CA GLU A 229 -13.42 -21.76 1.18
C GLU A 229 -11.93 -21.99 1.35
N PRO A 230 -11.48 -23.20 1.72
CA PRO A 230 -10.07 -23.50 1.89
C PRO A 230 -9.24 -23.17 0.65
N ALA A 231 -8.19 -22.35 0.82
CA ALA A 231 -7.23 -22.05 -0.23
C ALA A 231 -5.91 -22.79 0.01
N VAL A 232 -5.28 -23.23 -1.07
CA VAL A 232 -3.93 -23.80 -1.03
C VAL A 232 -2.95 -22.66 -0.81
N ILE A 233 -2.07 -22.79 0.17
CA ILE A 233 -1.01 -21.82 0.45
C ILE A 233 0.27 -22.33 -0.21
N CYS A 234 0.77 -21.57 -1.19
CA CYS A 234 2.05 -21.79 -1.84
C CYS A 234 3.03 -20.69 -1.34
N ALA A 235 3.91 -21.05 -0.44
CA ALA A 235 4.86 -20.13 0.18
C ALA A 235 6.20 -20.85 0.45
N PRO A 236 6.94 -21.27 -0.61
CA PRO A 236 8.19 -21.96 -0.42
C PRO A 236 9.23 -21.08 0.27
N SER A 237 9.99 -21.66 1.18
CA SER A 237 11.13 -20.97 1.79
C SER A 237 12.14 -20.58 0.70
N MET A 238 12.53 -19.32 0.70
CA MET A 238 13.50 -18.80 -0.24
C MET A 238 14.66 -18.16 0.52
N ASP A 239 15.84 -18.74 0.37
CA ASP A 239 17.09 -18.19 0.93
C ASP A 239 17.56 -16.99 0.08
N LYS A 240 16.86 -15.86 0.18
CA LYS A 240 17.34 -14.62 -0.41
C LYS A 240 18.28 -13.94 0.57
N GLN A 241 19.57 -13.91 0.25
CA GLN A 241 20.54 -13.17 1.07
C GLN A 241 20.23 -11.66 0.94
N VAL A 242 20.06 -11.03 2.10
CA VAL A 242 19.79 -9.59 2.20
C VAL A 242 20.86 -8.94 3.06
N GLU A 243 21.36 -7.81 2.60
CA GLU A 243 22.33 -6.99 3.31
C GLU A 243 21.77 -5.59 3.51
N ILE A 244 21.67 -5.16 4.77
CA ILE A 244 21.20 -3.82 5.13
C ILE A 244 22.30 -3.17 5.96
N GLN A 245 22.81 -2.02 5.49
CA GLN A 245 23.83 -1.24 6.15
C GLN A 245 23.26 0.11 6.56
N ILE A 246 23.50 0.52 7.79
CA ILE A 246 23.11 1.84 8.30
C ILE A 246 24.34 2.73 8.26
N VAL A 247 24.28 3.76 7.44
CA VAL A 247 25.42 4.65 7.15
C VAL A 247 25.19 6.01 7.79
N GLY A 248 26.05 6.37 8.73
CA GLY A 248 26.04 7.69 9.33
C GLY A 248 26.54 8.75 8.35
N THR A 249 25.96 9.95 8.43
CA THR A 249 26.48 11.11 7.73
C THR A 249 27.42 11.88 8.65
N ALA A 250 28.51 12.43 8.11
CA ALA A 250 29.43 13.21 8.88
C ALA A 250 28.77 14.53 9.36
N PRO A 251 29.04 15.00 10.60
CA PRO A 251 28.46 16.24 11.07
C PRO A 251 28.92 17.43 10.20
N ALA A 252 27.97 18.29 9.83
CA ALA A 252 28.24 19.47 9.04
C ALA A 252 29.19 20.43 9.74
N VAL A 253 30.31 20.72 9.12
CA VAL A 253 31.27 21.74 9.58
C VAL A 253 30.90 23.08 8.93
N GLY A 254 30.42 24.03 9.73
CA GLY A 254 30.15 25.41 9.29
C GLY A 254 28.68 25.85 9.44
N ARG A 255 28.42 27.16 9.19
CA ARG A 255 27.08 27.76 9.19
C ARG A 255 26.37 27.44 7.85
N ARG A 256 25.64 26.34 7.79
CA ARG A 256 24.80 25.94 6.65
C ARG A 256 23.32 26.14 6.96
N LYS A 257 22.51 26.40 5.94
CA LYS A 257 21.05 26.60 6.09
C LYS A 257 20.34 25.33 6.57
N ASP A 258 20.77 24.17 6.08
CA ASP A 258 20.15 22.86 6.38
C ASP A 258 21.22 21.76 6.34
N PRO A 259 22.10 21.71 7.38
CA PRO A 259 23.30 20.87 7.34
C PRO A 259 22.98 19.37 7.16
N VAL A 260 21.93 18.88 7.78
CA VAL A 260 21.52 17.46 7.70
C VAL A 260 21.20 17.07 6.25
N TRP A 261 20.43 17.88 5.54
CA TRP A 261 20.02 17.55 4.18
C TRP A 261 21.11 17.79 3.14
N GLU A 262 22.00 18.75 3.37
CA GLU A 262 23.17 18.94 2.53
C GLU A 262 24.11 17.73 2.60
N GLU A 263 24.31 17.17 3.77
CA GLU A 263 25.13 15.97 3.97
C GLU A 263 24.49 14.71 3.41
N LEU A 264 23.18 14.54 3.65
CA LEU A 264 22.42 13.44 3.06
C LEU A 264 22.45 13.51 1.53
N GLY A 265 22.25 14.70 0.95
CA GLY A 265 22.37 14.93 -0.49
C GLY A 265 23.76 14.56 -1.01
N MET A 266 24.82 14.95 -0.32
CA MET A 266 26.19 14.62 -0.67
C MET A 266 26.47 13.11 -0.57
N ALA A 267 26.01 12.45 0.50
CA ALA A 267 26.19 11.01 0.69
C ALA A 267 25.48 10.22 -0.39
N VAL A 268 24.23 10.56 -0.70
CA VAL A 268 23.45 9.94 -1.78
C VAL A 268 24.08 10.21 -3.15
N TYR A 269 24.49 11.44 -3.43
CA TYR A 269 25.16 11.79 -4.67
C TYR A 269 26.42 10.96 -4.92
N ARG A 270 27.29 10.82 -3.90
CA ARG A 270 28.50 9.96 -3.97
C ARG A 270 28.16 8.51 -4.30
N GLN A 271 27.11 7.95 -3.74
CA GLN A 271 26.65 6.59 -4.03
C GLN A 271 26.21 6.44 -5.51
N CYS A 272 25.60 7.49 -6.07
CA CYS A 272 25.14 7.48 -7.45
C CYS A 272 26.29 7.57 -8.46
N LEU A 273 27.46 8.11 -8.10
CA LEU A 273 28.59 8.22 -9.03
C LEU A 273 29.14 6.86 -9.47
N SER A 274 29.02 5.84 -8.63
CA SER A 274 29.50 4.47 -8.87
C SER A 274 28.45 3.54 -9.51
N CYS A 275 27.23 4.03 -9.75
CA CYS A 275 26.11 3.23 -10.24
C CYS A 275 25.47 3.86 -11.48
N LYS A 276 24.87 3.02 -12.33
CA LYS A 276 24.11 3.48 -13.51
C LYS A 276 22.69 3.91 -13.12
N SER A 277 22.06 3.16 -12.22
CA SER A 277 20.68 3.36 -11.83
C SER A 277 20.50 3.11 -10.32
N VAL A 278 19.96 4.10 -9.61
CA VAL A 278 19.76 4.08 -8.17
C VAL A 278 18.34 4.55 -7.84
N ILE A 279 17.68 3.87 -6.91
CA ILE A 279 16.43 4.36 -6.31
C ILE A 279 16.71 4.74 -4.86
N ALA A 280 16.37 5.98 -4.48
CA ALA A 280 16.41 6.46 -3.11
C ALA A 280 14.99 6.65 -2.59
N PHE A 281 14.62 5.86 -1.58
CA PHE A 281 13.32 5.96 -0.91
C PHE A 281 13.37 6.89 0.29
N SER A 282 12.24 7.55 0.59
CA SER A 282 12.02 8.26 1.84
C SER A 282 10.55 8.27 2.22
N GLU A 283 10.29 8.50 3.52
CA GLU A 283 8.96 8.48 4.12
C GLU A 283 8.22 9.82 3.94
N GLY A 284 7.69 10.04 2.76
CA GLY A 284 6.86 11.19 2.46
C GLY A 284 7.34 12.04 1.28
N ARG A 285 6.37 12.60 0.59
CA ARG A 285 6.56 13.39 -0.65
C ARG A 285 7.50 14.57 -0.44
N ARG A 286 7.36 15.27 0.72
CA ARG A 286 8.23 16.39 1.09
C ARG A 286 9.71 16.00 1.16
N TYR A 287 10.01 14.82 1.69
CA TYR A 287 11.39 14.38 1.87
C TYR A 287 12.05 13.96 0.55
N VAL A 288 11.30 13.31 -0.35
CA VAL A 288 11.85 12.94 -1.67
C VAL A 288 12.09 14.16 -2.55
N GLU A 289 11.21 15.17 -2.50
CA GLU A 289 11.42 16.46 -3.16
C GLU A 289 12.67 17.16 -2.63
N LYS A 290 12.81 17.19 -1.29
CA LYS A 290 13.95 17.81 -0.62
C LYS A 290 15.26 17.09 -0.96
N LEU A 291 15.26 15.75 -0.97
CA LEU A 291 16.44 14.97 -1.35
C LEU A 291 16.86 15.25 -2.80
N ALA A 292 15.91 15.19 -3.73
CA ALA A 292 16.18 15.47 -5.13
C ALA A 292 16.76 16.88 -5.34
N TYR A 293 16.21 17.87 -4.64
CA TYR A 293 16.74 19.24 -4.66
C TYR A 293 18.22 19.32 -4.26
N TYR A 294 18.58 18.73 -3.09
CA TYR A 294 19.97 18.79 -2.62
C TYR A 294 20.94 17.99 -3.48
N VAL A 295 20.48 16.88 -4.06
CA VAL A 295 21.30 16.11 -5.01
C VAL A 295 21.48 16.86 -6.33
N ASN A 296 20.46 17.54 -6.84
CA ASN A 296 20.54 18.33 -8.07
C ASN A 296 21.45 19.56 -7.91
N LEU A 297 21.59 20.15 -6.70
CA LEU A 297 22.59 21.18 -6.45
C LEU A 297 24.03 20.70 -6.72
N LEU A 298 24.29 19.39 -6.60
CA LEU A 298 25.60 18.79 -6.79
C LEU A 298 25.79 18.22 -8.22
N GLY A 299 24.77 17.56 -8.74
CA GLY A 299 24.80 16.83 -10.01
C GLY A 299 24.27 17.59 -11.21
N GLY A 300 23.69 18.77 -10.98
CA GLY A 300 22.98 19.55 -12.00
C GLY A 300 21.53 19.17 -12.17
N ASP A 301 20.76 20.02 -12.84
CA ASP A 301 19.33 19.83 -13.08
C ASP A 301 19.05 18.53 -13.83
N GLY A 302 18.12 17.72 -13.28
CA GLY A 302 17.71 16.45 -13.86
C GLY A 302 18.57 15.23 -13.50
N PHE A 303 19.65 15.41 -12.73
CA PHE A 303 20.42 14.27 -12.20
C PHE A 303 19.55 13.37 -11.31
N ALA A 304 18.73 13.98 -10.47
CA ALA A 304 17.71 13.33 -9.67
C ALA A 304 16.31 13.76 -10.12
N ARG A 305 15.41 12.81 -10.29
CA ARG A 305 13.99 13.03 -10.53
C ARG A 305 13.20 12.45 -9.36
N VAL A 306 11.95 12.88 -9.19
CA VAL A 306 11.08 12.39 -8.12
C VAL A 306 9.93 11.55 -8.67
N HIS A 307 9.43 10.60 -7.84
CA HIS A 307 8.26 9.80 -8.15
C HIS A 307 7.37 9.64 -6.91
N HIS A 308 6.18 10.20 -6.97
CA HIS A 308 5.15 10.05 -5.91
C HIS A 308 3.74 10.27 -6.47
N GLY A 309 2.72 9.83 -5.72
CA GLY A 309 1.33 9.82 -6.17
C GLY A 309 0.72 11.19 -6.50
N SER A 310 1.34 12.31 -6.06
CA SER A 310 0.84 13.66 -6.34
C SER A 310 1.34 14.24 -7.67
N LEU A 311 2.25 13.58 -8.36
CA LEU A 311 2.67 13.98 -9.72
C LEU A 311 1.60 13.61 -10.73
N SER A 312 1.54 14.33 -11.87
CA SER A 312 0.70 13.96 -13.00
C SER A 312 1.09 12.59 -13.56
N LYS A 313 0.16 11.98 -14.29
CA LYS A 313 0.42 10.69 -14.94
C LYS A 313 1.58 10.79 -15.95
N GLU A 314 1.55 11.84 -16.78
CA GLU A 314 2.55 12.07 -17.82
C GLU A 314 3.96 12.18 -17.25
N GLN A 315 4.11 12.93 -16.13
CA GLN A 315 5.40 13.06 -15.44
C GLN A 315 5.87 11.72 -14.86
N ARG A 316 4.97 10.93 -14.28
CA ARG A 316 5.33 9.61 -13.76
C ARG A 316 5.75 8.64 -14.85
N ASP A 317 4.96 8.55 -15.93
CA ASP A 317 5.24 7.70 -17.09
C ASP A 317 6.59 8.07 -17.76
N GLU A 318 6.94 9.36 -17.80
CA GLU A 318 8.23 9.84 -18.31
C GLU A 318 9.38 9.37 -17.42
N VAL A 319 9.28 9.59 -16.11
CA VAL A 319 10.33 9.22 -15.14
C VAL A 319 10.54 7.71 -15.09
N GLU A 320 9.46 6.91 -15.11
CA GLU A 320 9.53 5.46 -15.16
C GLU A 320 10.22 4.95 -16.43
N ARG A 321 9.93 5.57 -17.58
CA ARG A 321 10.60 5.27 -18.85
C ARG A 321 12.08 5.61 -18.82
N ASP A 322 12.43 6.79 -18.31
CA ASP A 322 13.84 7.24 -18.23
C ASP A 322 14.67 6.34 -17.32
N LEU A 323 14.07 5.85 -16.22
CA LEU A 323 14.70 4.89 -15.33
C LEU A 323 14.91 3.54 -16.04
N ARG A 324 13.87 3.01 -16.69
CA ARG A 324 13.90 1.72 -17.41
C ARG A 324 14.93 1.71 -18.55
N GLU A 325 15.05 2.82 -19.24
CA GLU A 325 16.00 2.97 -20.37
C GLU A 325 17.41 3.39 -19.90
N GLY A 326 17.65 3.51 -18.59
CA GLY A 326 18.95 3.85 -18.03
C GLY A 326 19.39 5.30 -18.27
N ARG A 327 18.47 6.19 -18.63
CA ARG A 327 18.73 7.63 -18.80
C ARG A 327 18.74 8.39 -17.48
N LEU A 328 18.02 7.89 -16.47
CA LEU A 328 17.93 8.50 -15.16
C LEU A 328 18.89 7.81 -14.19
N ARG A 329 19.79 8.57 -13.58
CA ARG A 329 20.78 8.06 -12.63
C ARG A 329 20.20 7.86 -11.22
N LEU A 330 19.37 8.81 -10.75
CA LEU A 330 18.74 8.74 -9.42
C LEU A 330 17.25 9.01 -9.51
N LEU A 331 16.47 8.07 -8.98
CA LEU A 331 15.07 8.26 -8.72
C LEU A 331 14.82 8.41 -7.21
N CYS A 332 14.29 9.56 -6.77
CA CYS A 332 13.83 9.77 -5.41
C CYS A 332 12.33 9.41 -5.32
N ALA A 333 11.97 8.39 -4.54
CA ALA A 333 10.62 7.83 -4.55
C ALA A 333 10.02 7.65 -3.14
N THR A 334 8.70 7.72 -3.06
CA THR A 334 7.90 7.26 -1.92
C THR A 334 7.47 5.81 -2.13
N SER A 335 6.51 5.31 -1.33
CA SER A 335 5.91 3.98 -1.50
C SER A 335 5.31 3.71 -2.88
N SER A 336 5.16 4.71 -3.74
CA SER A 336 4.68 4.53 -5.12
C SER A 336 5.54 3.61 -5.98
N MET A 337 6.82 3.42 -5.60
CA MET A 337 7.77 2.53 -6.28
C MET A 337 8.06 1.25 -5.49
N GLU A 338 7.36 1.00 -4.38
CA GLU A 338 7.47 -0.25 -3.59
C GLU A 338 6.81 -1.44 -4.29
N LEU A 339 5.69 -1.19 -4.98
CA LEU A 339 4.91 -2.24 -5.62
C LEU A 339 5.43 -2.54 -7.04
N GLY A 340 5.23 -3.74 -7.49
CA GLY A 340 5.71 -4.48 -8.65
C GLY A 340 5.89 -3.81 -10.03
N ILE A 341 6.16 -2.52 -10.11
CA ILE A 341 6.50 -1.82 -11.35
C ILE A 341 7.84 -2.35 -11.87
N ASP A 342 7.91 -2.68 -13.15
CA ASP A 342 9.16 -3.02 -13.84
C ASP A 342 9.99 -1.76 -14.06
N VAL A 343 11.00 -1.58 -13.22
CA VAL A 343 11.89 -0.41 -13.23
C VAL A 343 13.22 -0.67 -13.95
N GLY A 344 13.36 -1.86 -14.56
CA GLY A 344 14.61 -2.28 -15.18
C GLY A 344 15.67 -2.71 -14.15
N ASP A 345 16.93 -2.67 -14.52
CA ASP A 345 18.05 -3.14 -13.68
C ASP A 345 18.51 -2.02 -12.73
N VAL A 346 17.93 -2.00 -11.52
CA VAL A 346 18.34 -1.09 -10.45
C VAL A 346 19.52 -1.71 -9.70
N GLU A 347 20.66 -1.04 -9.76
CA GLU A 347 21.90 -1.56 -9.15
C GLU A 347 21.92 -1.38 -7.63
N ARG A 348 21.28 -0.32 -7.11
CA ARG A 348 21.36 0.02 -5.68
C ARG A 348 20.08 0.66 -5.19
N VAL A 349 19.69 0.26 -3.98
CA VAL A 349 18.59 0.90 -3.24
C VAL A 349 19.16 1.66 -2.04
N LEU A 350 18.77 2.91 -1.93
CA LEU A 350 19.07 3.78 -0.81
C LEU A 350 17.78 4.10 -0.05
N GLN A 351 17.89 4.28 1.25
CA GLN A 351 16.78 4.65 2.11
C GLN A 351 17.18 5.87 2.96
N VAL A 352 16.50 6.98 2.84
CA VAL A 352 16.72 8.16 3.66
C VAL A 352 15.66 8.24 4.74
N GLY A 353 16.10 8.16 5.99
CA GLY A 353 15.24 7.96 7.16
C GLY A 353 14.88 6.49 7.40
N CYS A 354 14.26 6.19 8.53
CA CYS A 354 13.81 4.84 8.84
C CYS A 354 12.50 4.52 8.10
N PRO A 355 12.37 3.36 7.42
CA PRO A 355 11.09 2.90 6.90
C PRO A 355 10.07 2.70 8.03
N ARG A 356 8.79 2.99 7.75
CA ARG A 356 7.73 2.85 8.76
C ARG A 356 7.39 1.42 9.12
N THR A 357 7.59 0.51 8.16
CA THR A 357 7.27 -0.90 8.32
C THR A 357 8.40 -1.80 7.83
N ILE A 358 8.51 -2.98 8.42
CA ILE A 358 9.46 -4.01 7.97
C ILE A 358 9.09 -4.47 6.56
N SER A 359 7.79 -4.61 6.31
CA SER A 359 7.26 -4.98 4.99
C SER A 359 7.70 -4.00 3.89
N SER A 360 7.60 -2.67 4.13
CA SER A 360 8.13 -1.66 3.20
C SER A 360 9.64 -1.81 3.00
N THR A 361 10.38 -2.08 4.08
CA THR A 361 11.84 -2.31 3.99
C THR A 361 12.15 -3.45 3.03
N MET A 362 11.46 -4.58 3.18
CA MET A 362 11.66 -5.76 2.33
C MET A 362 11.24 -5.53 0.87
N GLN A 363 10.15 -4.79 0.64
CA GLN A 363 9.67 -4.45 -0.70
C GLN A 363 10.63 -3.51 -1.42
N ARG A 364 11.14 -2.46 -0.73
CA ARG A 364 12.16 -1.54 -1.27
C ARG A 364 13.45 -2.27 -1.59
N LEU A 365 13.93 -3.10 -0.65
CA LEU A 365 15.10 -3.94 -0.84
C LEU A 365 14.95 -4.86 -2.06
N GLY A 366 13.73 -5.38 -2.29
CA GLY A 366 13.38 -6.19 -3.45
C GLY A 366 13.49 -5.48 -4.79
N ARG A 367 13.64 -4.15 -4.84
CA ARG A 367 13.87 -3.39 -6.08
C ARG A 367 15.30 -3.51 -6.59
N ALA A 368 16.27 -3.80 -5.73
CA ALA A 368 17.64 -4.11 -6.14
C ALA A 368 17.82 -5.62 -6.37
N GLY A 369 18.60 -5.97 -7.40
CA GLY A 369 18.97 -7.37 -7.63
C GLY A 369 17.83 -8.25 -8.10
N HIS A 370 17.07 -7.83 -9.11
CA HIS A 370 15.99 -8.61 -9.73
C HIS A 370 16.45 -9.96 -10.33
N ASN A 371 17.76 -10.16 -10.53
CA ASN A 371 18.31 -11.40 -11.08
C ASN A 371 18.46 -12.48 -9.98
N PRO A 372 18.03 -13.72 -10.23
CA PRO A 372 18.22 -14.84 -9.32
C PRO A 372 19.70 -15.01 -8.92
N GLY A 373 19.98 -15.15 -7.61
CA GLY A 373 21.33 -15.41 -7.08
C GLY A 373 22.15 -14.16 -6.72
N ARG A 374 21.64 -12.94 -6.91
CA ARG A 374 22.29 -11.72 -6.42
C ARG A 374 21.84 -11.37 -5.00
N VAL A 375 22.77 -10.89 -4.19
CA VAL A 375 22.49 -10.32 -2.86
C VAL A 375 21.79 -8.99 -3.06
N SER A 376 20.65 -8.78 -2.38
CA SER A 376 19.99 -7.48 -2.37
C SER A 376 20.61 -6.60 -1.28
N VAL A 377 21.16 -5.46 -1.67
CA VAL A 377 21.85 -4.54 -0.75
C VAL A 377 21.06 -3.23 -0.63
N MET A 378 20.83 -2.78 0.62
CA MET A 378 20.24 -1.49 0.94
C MET A 378 21.13 -0.70 1.88
N TYR A 379 21.32 0.58 1.58
CA TYR A 379 21.97 1.52 2.48
C TYR A 379 20.92 2.44 3.09
N MET A 380 20.85 2.47 4.43
CA MET A 380 19.96 3.35 5.17
C MET A 380 20.74 4.54 5.71
N TYR A 381 20.25 5.75 5.45
CA TYR A 381 20.81 7.03 5.88
C TYR A 381 19.89 7.66 6.92
N PRO A 382 20.12 7.47 8.21
CA PRO A 382 19.34 8.10 9.25
C PRO A 382 19.58 9.62 9.28
N ARG A 383 18.54 10.40 9.59
CA ARG A 383 18.59 11.85 9.69
C ARG A 383 18.98 12.32 11.09
N THR A 384 18.81 11.45 12.09
CA THR A 384 19.08 11.74 13.52
C THR A 384 19.66 10.48 14.20
N ALA A 385 20.30 10.68 15.35
CA ALA A 385 20.84 9.59 16.15
C ALA A 385 19.75 8.57 16.63
N PRO A 386 18.57 9.00 17.13
CA PRO A 386 17.48 8.05 17.41
C PRO A 386 17.07 7.25 16.18
N GLU A 387 16.97 7.89 15.03
CA GLU A 387 16.59 7.22 13.78
C GLU A 387 17.64 6.17 13.34
N ALA A 388 18.93 6.36 13.67
CA ALA A 388 19.96 5.34 13.43
C ALA A 388 19.70 4.07 14.23
N VAL A 389 19.27 4.20 15.50
CA VAL A 389 18.87 3.05 16.32
C VAL A 389 17.64 2.35 15.70
N TYR A 390 16.63 3.10 15.27
CA TYR A 390 15.45 2.54 14.60
C TYR A 390 15.79 1.83 13.29
N CYS A 391 16.67 2.40 12.47
CA CYS A 391 17.17 1.74 11.26
C CYS A 391 17.85 0.39 11.60
N GLY A 392 18.67 0.36 12.64
CA GLY A 392 19.33 -0.87 13.12
C GLY A 392 18.34 -1.93 13.59
N MET A 393 17.36 -1.56 14.41
CA MET A 393 16.30 -2.45 14.87
C MET A 393 15.45 -2.98 13.70
N THR A 394 15.08 -2.12 12.76
CA THR A 394 14.36 -2.49 11.54
C THR A 394 15.16 -3.48 10.70
N ALA A 395 16.46 -3.22 10.50
CA ALA A 395 17.35 -4.10 9.76
C ALA A 395 17.48 -5.47 10.43
N GLN A 396 17.57 -5.53 11.76
CA GLN A 396 17.66 -6.80 12.49
C GLN A 396 16.38 -7.62 12.35
N VAL A 397 15.20 -7.02 12.55
CA VAL A 397 13.93 -7.73 12.40
C VAL A 397 13.74 -8.20 10.95
N ALA A 398 14.08 -7.38 9.96
CA ALA A 398 14.00 -7.73 8.54
C ALA A 398 14.91 -8.91 8.16
N ARG A 399 16.15 -8.96 8.68
CA ARG A 399 17.10 -10.08 8.45
C ARG A 399 16.59 -11.42 8.99
N HIS A 400 15.79 -11.40 10.04
CA HIS A 400 15.18 -12.60 10.64
C HIS A 400 13.82 -12.96 10.00
N GLY A 401 13.44 -12.30 8.88
CA GLY A 401 12.22 -12.60 8.15
C GLY A 401 10.93 -12.12 8.83
N GLY A 402 11.03 -11.28 9.85
CA GLY A 402 9.86 -10.69 10.50
C GLY A 402 9.16 -9.70 9.58
N VAL A 403 7.84 -9.77 9.54
CA VAL A 403 6.96 -8.75 8.93
C VAL A 403 5.78 -8.50 9.87
N GLU A 404 5.14 -7.36 9.70
CA GLU A 404 3.96 -7.03 10.47
C GLU A 404 2.83 -8.01 10.19
N ARG A 405 2.05 -8.31 11.22
CA ARG A 405 0.85 -9.15 11.07
C ARG A 405 -0.23 -8.39 10.34
N ALA A 406 -0.81 -9.03 9.34
CA ALA A 406 -2.01 -8.53 8.71
C ALA A 406 -3.16 -8.41 9.72
N ASN A 407 -3.86 -7.28 9.65
CA ASN A 407 -5.02 -6.98 10.49
C ASN A 407 -6.14 -6.38 9.64
N PRO A 408 -6.91 -7.22 8.92
CA PRO A 408 -7.96 -6.74 8.04
C PRO A 408 -9.03 -5.96 8.82
N PRO A 409 -9.43 -4.77 8.36
CA PRO A 409 -10.53 -4.05 8.96
C PRO A 409 -11.82 -4.86 8.80
N ARG A 410 -12.62 -4.93 9.86
CA ARG A 410 -13.88 -5.65 9.89
C ARG A 410 -15.02 -4.67 10.09
N MET A 411 -16.24 -5.09 9.67
CA MET A 411 -17.46 -4.31 9.87
C MET A 411 -17.35 -2.85 9.38
N CYS A 412 -16.73 -2.64 8.21
CA CYS A 412 -16.64 -1.32 7.58
C CYS A 412 -18.04 -0.88 7.08
N LEU A 413 -18.89 -0.37 7.98
CA LEU A 413 -20.29 -0.04 7.67
C LEU A 413 -20.42 1.11 6.67
N ASP A 414 -19.45 2.00 6.60
CA ASP A 414 -19.33 3.03 5.56
C ASP A 414 -19.16 2.43 4.16
N VAL A 415 -18.29 1.43 4.03
CA VAL A 415 -18.10 0.67 2.79
C VAL A 415 -19.37 -0.14 2.46
N LEU A 416 -19.97 -0.77 3.47
CA LEU A 416 -21.25 -1.46 3.30
C LEU A 416 -22.32 -0.53 2.76
N ALA A 417 -22.50 0.66 3.37
CA ALA A 417 -23.46 1.67 2.94
C ALA A 417 -23.27 2.05 1.45
N GLN A 418 -22.02 2.27 1.03
CA GLN A 418 -21.68 2.56 -0.35
C GLN A 418 -22.08 1.42 -1.30
N HIS A 419 -21.82 0.17 -0.91
CA HIS A 419 -22.20 -1.00 -1.71
C HIS A 419 -23.71 -1.21 -1.78
N LEU A 420 -24.45 -0.95 -0.70
CA LEU A 420 -25.91 -1.05 -0.68
C LEU A 420 -26.54 -0.05 -1.65
N VAL A 421 -26.06 1.19 -1.70
CA VAL A 421 -26.52 2.20 -2.69
C VAL A 421 -26.18 1.74 -4.12
N SER A 422 -24.99 1.18 -4.34
CA SER A 422 -24.60 0.65 -5.65
C SER A 422 -25.47 -0.53 -6.10
N MET A 423 -25.83 -1.45 -5.20
CA MET A 423 -26.72 -2.58 -5.49
C MET A 423 -28.11 -2.06 -5.85
N ALA A 424 -28.65 -1.13 -5.06
CA ALA A 424 -29.95 -0.52 -5.30
C ALA A 424 -30.03 0.21 -6.65
N SER A 425 -28.93 0.78 -7.14
CA SER A 425 -28.88 1.49 -8.42
C SER A 425 -29.10 0.61 -9.64
N GLY A 426 -28.93 -0.69 -9.48
CA GLY A 426 -29.01 -1.69 -10.55
C GLY A 426 -30.36 -2.39 -10.63
N GLU A 427 -30.77 -3.01 -9.55
CA GLU A 427 -31.97 -3.81 -9.42
C GLU A 427 -32.46 -3.77 -7.97
N SER A 428 -33.75 -4.05 -7.74
CA SER A 428 -34.21 -4.20 -6.37
C SER A 428 -33.71 -5.51 -5.79
N TYR A 429 -33.30 -5.50 -4.53
CA TYR A 429 -32.79 -6.67 -3.80
C TYR A 429 -33.43 -6.81 -2.41
N SER A 430 -33.33 -7.99 -1.85
CA SER A 430 -33.77 -8.27 -0.48
C SER A 430 -32.62 -8.21 0.52
N ILE A 431 -32.93 -8.09 1.81
CA ILE A 431 -31.93 -8.22 2.89
C ILE A 431 -31.24 -9.59 2.84
N ALA A 432 -31.98 -10.65 2.49
CA ALA A 432 -31.41 -11.99 2.32
C ALA A 432 -30.32 -12.03 1.24
N ASP A 433 -30.55 -11.30 0.12
CA ASP A 433 -29.54 -11.14 -0.95
C ASP A 433 -28.26 -10.44 -0.44
N VAL A 434 -28.42 -9.48 0.44
CA VAL A 434 -27.27 -8.78 1.06
C VAL A 434 -26.52 -9.72 1.98
N MET A 435 -27.22 -10.42 2.89
CA MET A 435 -26.60 -11.36 3.83
C MET A 435 -25.81 -12.45 3.10
N GLU A 436 -26.35 -13.02 2.00
CA GLU A 436 -25.63 -13.98 1.16
C GLU A 436 -24.31 -13.43 0.63
N VAL A 437 -24.27 -12.15 0.24
CA VAL A 437 -23.04 -11.50 -0.24
C VAL A 437 -22.06 -11.27 0.91
N LEU A 438 -22.53 -10.85 2.09
CA LEU A 438 -21.67 -10.56 3.24
C LEU A 438 -20.99 -11.82 3.78
N GLU A 439 -21.67 -12.95 3.82
CA GLU A 439 -21.12 -14.25 4.24
C GLU A 439 -19.94 -14.71 3.36
N ARG A 440 -19.87 -14.25 2.10
CA ARG A 440 -18.79 -14.56 1.15
C ARG A 440 -17.59 -13.61 1.23
N SER A 441 -17.62 -12.64 2.15
CA SER A 441 -16.60 -11.60 2.27
C SER A 441 -16.02 -11.54 3.67
N TYR A 442 -14.73 -11.88 3.83
CA TYR A 442 -14.05 -11.90 5.13
C TYR A 442 -14.23 -10.61 5.96
N PRO A 443 -14.10 -9.39 5.40
CA PRO A 443 -14.31 -8.17 6.18
C PRO A 443 -15.72 -7.98 6.74
N PHE A 444 -16.71 -8.71 6.22
CA PHE A 444 -18.14 -8.49 6.50
C PHE A 444 -18.89 -9.71 7.07
N TYR A 445 -18.23 -10.85 7.24
CA TYR A 445 -18.92 -12.07 7.70
C TYR A 445 -19.53 -11.96 9.12
N GLN A 446 -19.09 -10.98 9.91
CA GLN A 446 -19.60 -10.71 11.26
C GLN A 446 -20.75 -9.68 11.27
N VAL A 447 -21.04 -9.05 10.14
CA VAL A 447 -22.16 -8.08 10.03
C VAL A 447 -23.47 -8.83 10.20
N THR A 448 -24.26 -8.39 11.16
CA THR A 448 -25.55 -9.01 11.47
C THR A 448 -26.65 -8.43 10.58
N ARG A 449 -27.77 -9.13 10.51
CA ARG A 449 -28.97 -8.62 9.84
C ARG A 449 -29.41 -7.26 10.40
N LYS A 450 -29.31 -7.06 11.71
CA LYS A 450 -29.63 -5.81 12.36
C LYS A 450 -28.74 -4.67 11.90
N ASP A 451 -27.42 -4.90 11.81
CA ASP A 451 -26.51 -3.88 11.29
C ASP A 451 -26.86 -3.46 9.85
N VAL A 452 -27.26 -4.42 9.02
CA VAL A 452 -27.74 -4.12 7.65
C VAL A 452 -29.01 -3.29 7.69
N GLU A 453 -29.99 -3.65 8.54
CA GLU A 453 -31.26 -2.91 8.69
C GLU A 453 -31.03 -1.49 9.20
N ASP A 454 -30.12 -1.29 10.15
CA ASP A 454 -29.74 0.02 10.68
C ASP A 454 -29.07 0.91 9.62
N VAL A 455 -28.14 0.36 8.83
CA VAL A 455 -27.52 1.06 7.69
C VAL A 455 -28.55 1.41 6.61
N LEU A 456 -29.49 0.50 6.31
CA LEU A 456 -30.57 0.77 5.34
C LEU A 456 -31.51 1.86 5.84
N ALA A 457 -31.84 1.87 7.13
CA ALA A 457 -32.66 2.93 7.74
C ALA A 457 -31.98 4.30 7.60
N MET A 458 -30.71 4.39 7.94
CA MET A 458 -29.91 5.61 7.76
C MET A 458 -29.91 6.07 6.31
N LEU A 459 -29.66 5.17 5.35
CA LEU A 459 -29.63 5.50 3.91
C LEU A 459 -31.00 5.93 3.38
N ALA A 460 -32.09 5.42 3.96
CA ALA A 460 -33.46 5.82 3.64
C ALA A 460 -33.87 7.16 4.28
N GLY A 461 -33.00 7.78 5.09
CA GLY A 461 -33.26 9.07 5.75
C GLY A 461 -33.95 8.92 7.12
N ASP A 462 -33.98 7.71 7.68
CA ASP A 462 -34.59 7.45 8.97
C ASP A 462 -33.49 7.23 10.03
N TYR A 463 -33.08 8.33 10.65
CA TYR A 463 -32.07 8.39 11.71
C TYR A 463 -32.47 9.45 12.75
N GLU A 464 -31.91 9.34 13.93
CA GLU A 464 -32.08 10.26 15.04
C GLU A 464 -31.91 11.70 14.63
N HIS A 465 -32.11 12.67 14.70
CA HIS A 465 -31.85 14.03 14.19
C HIS A 465 -32.10 14.25 12.67
N SER A 466 -32.81 13.34 11.99
CA SER A 466 -33.11 13.49 10.55
C SER A 466 -33.91 14.77 10.22
N ARG A 467 -34.64 15.31 11.19
CA ARG A 467 -35.38 16.59 11.08
C ARG A 467 -34.48 17.82 11.20
N GLU A 468 -33.39 17.71 11.97
CA GLU A 468 -32.43 18.80 12.20
C GLU A 468 -31.40 18.87 11.09
N ILE A 469 -31.00 17.72 10.57
CA ILE A 469 -30.05 17.58 9.46
C ILE A 469 -30.72 16.78 8.33
N PRO A 470 -31.62 17.40 7.55
CA PRO A 470 -32.37 16.70 6.52
C PRO A 470 -31.44 16.37 5.34
N ALA A 471 -31.03 15.10 5.26
CA ALA A 471 -30.31 14.59 4.10
C ALA A 471 -31.29 13.88 3.14
N ARG A 472 -31.15 14.13 1.84
CA ARG A 472 -31.95 13.42 0.83
C ARG A 472 -31.72 11.90 0.96
N PRO A 473 -32.79 11.08 1.04
CA PRO A 473 -32.68 9.62 1.02
C PRO A 473 -31.87 9.14 -0.19
N ARG A 474 -31.00 8.16 0.04
CA ARG A 474 -30.11 7.61 -0.98
C ARG A 474 -30.67 6.35 -1.62
N ILE A 475 -31.64 5.73 -0.94
CA ILE A 475 -32.34 4.50 -1.38
C ILE A 475 -33.80 4.57 -0.98
N LEU A 476 -34.61 3.69 -1.56
CA LEU A 476 -35.97 3.39 -1.17
C LEU A 476 -35.96 2.07 -0.41
N TYR A 477 -36.42 2.07 0.85
CA TYR A 477 -36.43 0.88 1.71
C TYR A 477 -37.84 0.53 2.14
N ASP A 478 -38.37 -0.57 1.59
CA ASP A 478 -39.62 -1.17 2.02
C ASP A 478 -39.35 -2.11 3.20
N ARG A 479 -39.63 -1.62 4.42
CA ARG A 479 -39.41 -2.39 5.65
C ARG A 479 -40.35 -3.57 5.81
N ILE A 480 -41.56 -3.49 5.24
CA ILE A 480 -42.58 -4.54 5.38
C ILE A 480 -42.13 -5.77 4.60
N HIS A 481 -41.69 -5.58 3.38
CA HIS A 481 -41.26 -6.69 2.51
C HIS A 481 -39.74 -6.92 2.52
N GLY A 482 -38.96 -6.12 3.28
CA GLY A 482 -37.51 -6.21 3.35
C GLY A 482 -36.83 -6.00 2.00
N ARG A 483 -37.38 -5.12 1.15
CA ARG A 483 -36.85 -4.83 -0.19
C ARG A 483 -36.27 -3.44 -0.30
N VAL A 484 -35.17 -3.37 -1.06
CA VAL A 484 -34.44 -2.14 -1.29
C VAL A 484 -34.37 -1.87 -2.80
N ALA A 485 -34.60 -0.61 -3.18
CA ALA A 485 -34.50 -0.14 -4.55
C ALA A 485 -33.82 1.23 -4.58
N GLY A 486 -33.27 1.60 -5.72
CA GLY A 486 -32.67 2.91 -5.95
C GLY A 486 -33.37 3.68 -7.07
N ASP A 487 -33.16 4.98 -7.04
CA ASP A 487 -33.61 5.91 -8.08
C ASP A 487 -32.43 6.42 -8.94
N VAL A 488 -32.67 7.47 -9.74
CA VAL A 488 -31.64 8.13 -10.55
C VAL A 488 -30.56 8.75 -9.65
N TYR A 489 -30.93 9.25 -8.48
CA TYR A 489 -30.00 9.84 -7.51
C TYR A 489 -29.08 8.78 -6.90
N SER A 490 -29.61 7.63 -6.52
CA SER A 490 -28.81 6.47 -6.06
C SER A 490 -27.75 6.10 -7.08
N ARG A 491 -28.13 6.04 -8.37
CA ARG A 491 -27.21 5.73 -9.48
C ARG A 491 -26.13 6.78 -9.66
N MET A 492 -26.51 8.06 -9.57
CA MET A 492 -25.57 9.17 -9.67
C MET A 492 -24.52 9.07 -8.54
N LEU A 493 -24.95 8.87 -7.29
CA LEU A 493 -24.06 8.73 -6.15
C LEU A 493 -23.11 7.53 -6.31
N ALA A 494 -23.64 6.36 -6.65
CA ALA A 494 -22.84 5.13 -6.81
C ALA A 494 -21.80 5.23 -7.93
N THR A 495 -22.07 6.02 -8.98
CA THR A 495 -21.12 6.24 -10.08
C THR A 495 -20.11 7.35 -9.79
N ALA A 496 -20.46 8.35 -9.00
CA ALA A 496 -19.56 9.42 -8.61
C ALA A 496 -18.48 8.94 -7.61
N ALA A 497 -18.83 8.01 -6.72
CA ALA A 497 -17.96 7.47 -5.68
C ALA A 497 -17.55 6.02 -6.00
N GLY A 498 -16.62 5.84 -6.93
CA GLY A 498 -16.15 4.49 -7.34
C GLY A 498 -15.14 3.84 -6.39
N GLY A 499 -14.55 4.59 -5.46
CA GLY A 499 -13.60 4.12 -4.46
C GLY A 499 -14.04 4.47 -3.04
N THR A 500 -13.25 4.06 -2.05
CA THR A 500 -13.45 4.51 -0.66
C THR A 500 -13.34 6.02 -0.58
N ILE A 501 -14.21 6.66 0.21
CA ILE A 501 -14.26 8.11 0.36
C ILE A 501 -12.95 8.57 1.03
N PRO A 502 -12.19 9.50 0.43
CA PRO A 502 -11.00 10.05 1.06
C PRO A 502 -11.40 11.03 2.17
N ASP A 503 -10.64 11.03 3.26
CA ASP A 503 -10.91 11.90 4.41
C ASP A 503 -10.49 13.38 4.17
N LYS A 504 -9.78 13.68 3.07
CA LYS A 504 -9.22 15.02 2.78
C LYS A 504 -9.32 15.45 1.32
N GLY A 505 -9.45 16.77 1.13
CA GLY A 505 -9.43 17.41 -0.17
C GLY A 505 -8.03 17.52 -0.77
N MET A 506 -7.94 17.39 -2.08
CA MET A 506 -6.72 17.60 -2.86
C MET A 506 -6.98 18.63 -3.95
N TYR A 507 -6.07 19.59 -4.11
CA TYR A 507 -6.12 20.63 -5.13
C TYR A 507 -5.21 20.29 -6.30
N ALA A 508 -5.70 20.36 -7.51
CA ALA A 508 -4.86 20.14 -8.69
C ALA A 508 -3.91 21.33 -8.91
N ALA A 509 -2.58 21.08 -8.93
CA ALA A 509 -1.61 22.07 -9.41
C ALA A 509 -1.58 22.04 -10.93
N LYS A 510 -1.85 23.17 -11.60
CA LYS A 510 -1.91 23.30 -13.05
C LYS A 510 -1.06 24.49 -13.52
N THR A 511 -0.45 24.36 -14.70
CA THR A 511 0.14 25.50 -15.41
C THR A 511 -0.94 26.45 -15.94
N GLU A 512 -0.55 27.65 -16.37
CA GLU A 512 -1.46 28.61 -17.02
C GLU A 512 -2.11 28.04 -18.30
N ASP A 513 -1.41 27.14 -19.00
CA ASP A 513 -1.92 26.40 -20.16
C ASP A 513 -2.84 25.23 -19.80
N GLY A 514 -3.12 25.02 -18.51
CA GLY A 514 -4.03 23.99 -18.01
C GLY A 514 -3.39 22.60 -17.85
N VAL A 515 -2.09 22.44 -18.03
CA VAL A 515 -1.39 21.16 -17.82
C VAL A 515 -1.36 20.84 -16.33
N LYS A 516 -1.88 19.67 -15.96
CA LYS A 516 -1.84 19.19 -14.57
C LYS A 516 -0.44 18.70 -14.23
N LEU A 517 0.19 19.33 -13.25
CA LEU A 517 1.52 18.93 -12.72
C LEU A 517 1.41 17.90 -11.61
N GLY A 518 0.37 17.99 -10.78
CA GLY A 518 0.20 17.12 -9.64
C GLY A 518 -0.94 17.55 -8.74
N GLU A 519 -0.88 17.14 -7.47
CA GLU A 519 -1.90 17.45 -6.46
C GLU A 519 -1.23 17.97 -5.19
N LEU A 520 -1.84 19.00 -4.60
CA LEU A 520 -1.43 19.64 -3.35
C LEU A 520 -2.48 19.34 -2.27
N ASP A 521 -2.03 19.20 -1.03
CA ASP A 521 -2.90 19.03 0.12
C ASP A 521 -3.72 20.31 0.38
N GLU A 522 -4.96 20.16 0.77
CA GLU A 522 -5.90 21.26 1.04
C GLU A 522 -5.33 22.26 2.06
N GLU A 523 -4.74 21.79 3.15
CA GLU A 523 -4.15 22.66 4.16
C GLU A 523 -2.96 23.45 3.62
N PHE A 524 -2.10 22.81 2.79
CA PHE A 524 -1.00 23.50 2.16
C PHE A 524 -1.49 24.63 1.25
N VAL A 525 -2.59 24.41 0.52
CA VAL A 525 -3.19 25.41 -0.36
C VAL A 525 -3.78 26.56 0.45
N TYR A 526 -4.46 26.29 1.56
CA TYR A 526 -5.01 27.33 2.43
C TYR A 526 -3.94 28.20 3.09
N GLU A 527 -2.78 27.64 3.40
CA GLU A 527 -1.63 28.40 3.92
C GLU A 527 -0.84 29.17 2.87
N SER A 528 -1.04 28.84 1.58
CA SER A 528 -0.31 29.44 0.47
C SER A 528 -0.96 30.72 -0.01
N ARG A 529 -0.15 31.72 -0.40
CA ARG A 529 -0.59 32.99 -0.97
C ARG A 529 -0.14 33.09 -2.42
N ILE A 530 -0.84 33.93 -3.18
CA ILE A 530 -0.41 34.29 -4.55
C ILE A 530 0.98 34.91 -4.47
N GLY A 531 1.90 34.42 -5.30
CA GLY A 531 3.32 34.77 -5.29
C GLY A 531 4.23 33.83 -4.52
N ASP A 532 3.71 32.99 -3.63
CA ASP A 532 4.50 31.99 -2.90
C ASP A 532 5.12 30.98 -3.86
N ARG A 533 6.32 30.53 -3.54
CA ARG A 533 7.05 29.53 -4.32
C ARG A 533 7.10 28.21 -3.56
N PHE A 534 6.90 27.12 -4.28
CA PHE A 534 6.98 25.77 -3.74
C PHE A 534 7.64 24.78 -4.71
N MET A 535 8.06 23.62 -4.19
CA MET A 535 8.68 22.54 -4.96
C MET A 535 7.64 21.48 -5.33
N LEU A 536 7.62 21.05 -6.58
CA LEU A 536 6.84 19.88 -7.01
C LEU A 536 7.51 19.24 -8.23
N GLY A 537 7.76 17.92 -8.16
CA GLY A 537 8.43 17.18 -9.23
C GLY A 537 9.93 17.50 -9.38
N ALA A 538 10.59 17.99 -8.30
CA ALA A 538 11.95 18.53 -8.26
C ALA A 538 12.12 19.89 -8.99
N PHE A 539 11.02 20.55 -9.32
CA PHE A 539 11.01 21.89 -9.95
C PHE A 539 10.38 22.90 -9.01
N GLY A 540 10.83 24.17 -9.12
CA GLY A 540 10.23 25.29 -8.42
C GLY A 540 9.00 25.83 -9.16
N TRP A 541 7.95 26.13 -8.43
CA TRP A 541 6.70 26.69 -8.95
C TRP A 541 6.28 27.90 -8.11
N ARG A 542 5.68 28.89 -8.74
CA ARG A 542 5.12 30.07 -8.10
C ARG A 542 3.61 30.08 -8.28
N VAL A 543 2.85 30.30 -7.21
CA VAL A 543 1.39 30.44 -7.21
C VAL A 543 1.00 31.71 -7.94
N VAL A 544 0.24 31.57 -9.02
CA VAL A 544 -0.30 32.71 -9.82
C VAL A 544 -1.74 33.00 -9.39
N ARG A 545 -2.54 31.94 -9.19
CA ARG A 545 -3.96 32.05 -8.85
C ARG A 545 -4.43 30.79 -8.11
N GLN A 546 -5.39 30.97 -7.21
CA GLN A 546 -6.08 29.86 -6.54
C GLN A 546 -7.54 29.86 -7.02
N ASP A 547 -7.95 28.73 -7.59
CA ASP A 547 -9.34 28.48 -8.01
C ASP A 547 -10.02 27.53 -7.01
N LYS A 548 -11.31 27.24 -7.18
CA LYS A 548 -12.11 26.43 -6.24
C LYS A 548 -11.54 25.04 -5.95
N ASP A 549 -10.92 24.40 -6.94
CA ASP A 549 -10.41 23.01 -6.90
C ASP A 549 -9.00 22.87 -7.48
N SER A 550 -8.36 23.99 -7.78
CA SER A 550 -7.02 23.97 -8.41
C SER A 550 -6.19 25.21 -8.05
N VAL A 551 -4.89 25.06 -8.14
CA VAL A 551 -3.88 26.12 -7.99
C VAL A 551 -3.17 26.28 -9.33
N ILE A 552 -3.24 27.48 -9.90
CA ILE A 552 -2.55 27.81 -11.14
C ILE A 552 -1.16 28.30 -10.80
N VAL A 553 -0.16 27.75 -11.48
CA VAL A 553 1.26 27.99 -11.17
C VAL A 553 2.06 28.26 -12.41
N THR A 554 3.16 28.99 -12.27
CA THR A 554 4.17 29.20 -13.31
C THR A 554 5.53 28.74 -12.78
N GLN A 555 6.42 28.33 -13.68
CA GLN A 555 7.77 27.88 -13.30
C GLN A 555 8.57 29.01 -12.64
N ALA A 556 9.31 28.68 -11.60
CA ALA A 556 10.10 29.62 -10.83
C ALA A 556 11.39 28.95 -10.31
N PRO A 557 12.41 29.72 -9.94
CA PRO A 557 13.61 29.16 -9.32
C PRO A 557 13.29 28.38 -8.06
N ALA A 558 13.91 27.21 -7.90
CA ALA A 558 13.75 26.33 -6.73
C ALA A 558 14.35 26.92 -5.46
N GLU A 559 15.30 27.83 -5.59
CA GLU A 559 15.96 28.47 -4.45
C GLU A 559 14.94 29.25 -3.59
N GLY A 560 14.89 28.91 -2.28
CA GLY A 560 13.95 29.52 -1.32
C GLY A 560 12.47 29.13 -1.50
N ALA A 561 12.17 28.13 -2.34
CA ALA A 561 10.82 27.59 -2.49
C ALA A 561 10.43 26.76 -1.25
N ARG A 562 9.16 26.88 -0.84
CA ARG A 562 8.59 26.07 0.26
C ARG A 562 8.42 24.62 -0.22
N LEU A 563 8.56 23.68 0.70
CA LEU A 563 8.23 22.28 0.43
C LEU A 563 6.76 22.03 0.81
N PRO A 564 5.93 21.54 -0.12
CA PRO A 564 4.57 21.14 0.23
C PRO A 564 4.59 20.08 1.31
N PHE A 565 3.54 20.03 2.09
CA PHE A 565 3.27 18.92 2.99
C PHE A 565 1.96 18.25 2.57
N TRP A 566 1.86 16.97 2.89
CA TRP A 566 0.67 16.15 2.69
C TRP A 566 0.42 15.44 4.01
N LYS A 567 -0.74 15.68 4.60
CA LYS A 567 -1.17 14.94 5.79
C LYS A 567 -1.88 13.67 5.35
N GLY A 568 -1.49 12.52 5.86
CA GLY A 568 -2.09 11.22 5.58
C GLY A 568 -2.26 10.41 6.85
N GLU A 569 -3.23 9.49 6.85
CA GLU A 569 -3.31 8.47 7.89
C GLU A 569 -2.07 7.58 7.83
N THR A 570 -1.41 7.41 8.96
CA THR A 570 -0.29 6.49 9.09
C THR A 570 -0.77 5.21 9.76
N LYS A 571 -0.51 4.06 9.14
CA LYS A 571 -0.60 2.78 9.87
C LYS A 571 0.44 2.82 10.98
N GLY A 572 0.01 2.84 12.24
CA GLY A 572 0.93 2.72 13.36
C GLY A 572 1.65 1.37 13.34
N ARG A 573 2.83 1.33 13.98
CA ARG A 573 3.61 0.10 14.18
C ARG A 573 2.77 -0.92 14.95
N ASP A 574 2.82 -2.19 14.56
CA ASP A 574 2.09 -3.25 15.26
C ASP A 574 2.77 -3.60 16.60
N LEU A 575 2.00 -4.18 17.53
CA LEU A 575 2.49 -4.52 18.86
C LEU A 575 3.65 -5.52 18.83
N ARG A 576 3.63 -6.50 17.91
CA ARG A 576 4.68 -7.52 17.80
C ARG A 576 6.03 -6.90 17.42
N THR A 577 6.04 -6.02 16.41
CA THR A 577 7.23 -5.27 15.99
C THR A 577 7.69 -4.32 17.10
N SER A 578 6.74 -3.67 17.78
CA SER A 578 7.01 -2.79 18.91
C SER A 578 7.69 -3.52 20.06
N LEU A 579 7.19 -4.69 20.45
CA LEU A 579 7.84 -5.53 21.47
C LEU A 579 9.19 -6.10 21.03
N ALA A 580 9.36 -6.38 19.72
CA ALA A 580 10.68 -6.78 19.21
C ALA A 580 11.68 -5.62 19.33
N PHE A 581 11.26 -4.40 19.04
CA PHE A 581 12.10 -3.20 19.24
C PHE A 581 12.42 -2.99 20.72
N GLY A 582 11.45 -3.17 21.62
CA GLY A 582 11.66 -3.09 23.07
C GLY A 582 12.74 -4.06 23.55
N ARG A 583 12.71 -5.33 23.09
CA ARG A 583 13.74 -6.30 23.44
C ARG A 583 15.13 -5.85 22.99
N ILE A 584 15.24 -5.34 21.75
CA ILE A 584 16.54 -4.85 21.25
C ILE A 584 17.01 -3.65 22.08
N LEU A 585 16.14 -2.73 22.47
CA LEU A 585 16.51 -1.60 23.35
C LEU A 585 16.98 -2.07 24.73
N GLY A 586 16.33 -3.07 25.34
CA GLY A 586 16.79 -3.70 26.58
C GLY A 586 18.17 -4.36 26.44
N GLU A 587 18.44 -4.99 25.30
CA GLU A 587 19.77 -5.53 24.99
C GLU A 587 20.82 -4.43 24.83
N LEU A 588 20.48 -3.30 24.19
CA LEU A 588 21.36 -2.13 24.05
C LEU A 588 21.63 -1.45 25.39
N GLU A 589 20.61 -1.33 26.26
CA GLU A 589 20.81 -0.81 27.61
C GLU A 589 21.79 -1.68 28.40
N LYS A 590 21.62 -3.01 28.37
CA LYS A 590 22.54 -3.94 29.01
C LYS A 590 23.96 -3.79 28.44
N ALA A 591 24.10 -3.76 27.12
CA ALA A 591 25.39 -3.58 26.46
C ALA A 591 26.06 -2.23 26.84
N CYS A 592 25.26 -1.17 27.05
CA CYS A 592 25.76 0.10 27.53
C CYS A 592 26.33 0.01 28.95
N ARG A 593 25.63 -0.68 29.86
CA ARG A 593 26.08 -0.90 31.24
C ARG A 593 27.33 -1.80 31.30
N ASP A 594 27.46 -2.74 30.37
CA ASP A 594 28.59 -3.66 30.27
C ASP A 594 29.79 -3.07 29.51
N GLY A 595 29.67 -1.83 28.95
CA GLY A 595 30.72 -1.17 28.16
C GLY A 595 30.93 -1.73 26.75
N GLU A 596 29.91 -2.43 26.21
CA GLU A 596 29.97 -3.11 24.91
C GLU A 596 28.99 -2.51 23.87
N LEU A 597 28.46 -1.29 24.12
CA LEU A 597 27.41 -0.70 23.31
C LEU A 597 27.78 -0.55 21.83
N GLU A 598 28.99 -0.13 21.51
CA GLU A 598 29.45 0.04 20.13
C GLU A 598 29.41 -1.28 19.35
N LYS A 599 29.89 -2.37 19.97
CA LYS A 599 29.84 -3.72 19.36
C LYS A 599 28.39 -4.19 19.14
N ALA A 600 27.47 -3.83 20.05
CA ALA A 600 26.07 -4.17 19.90
C ALA A 600 25.43 -3.38 18.74
N LEU A 601 25.78 -2.13 18.55
CA LEU A 601 25.33 -1.28 17.44
C LEU A 601 25.88 -1.76 16.09
N GLU A 602 27.15 -2.15 16.03
CA GLU A 602 27.76 -2.77 14.84
C GLU A 602 27.00 -4.04 14.41
N LYS A 603 26.61 -4.90 15.35
CA LYS A 603 25.80 -6.10 15.08
C LYS A 603 24.42 -5.75 14.48
N LEU A 604 23.86 -4.62 14.82
CA LEU A 604 22.65 -4.10 14.19
C LEU A 604 22.89 -3.62 12.75
N GLY A 605 24.15 -3.46 12.33
CA GLY A 605 24.54 -3.04 10.98
C GLY A 605 24.85 -1.55 10.86
N LEU A 606 25.07 -0.85 11.98
CA LEU A 606 25.53 0.53 11.97
C LEU A 606 27.01 0.60 11.62
N ASP A 607 27.39 1.52 10.75
CA ASP A 607 28.80 1.85 10.51
C ASP A 607 29.39 2.63 11.70
N GLU A 608 30.68 2.89 11.68
CA GLU A 608 31.38 3.59 12.74
C GLU A 608 30.76 4.97 13.06
N SER A 609 30.43 5.74 12.03
CA SER A 609 29.81 7.08 12.18
C SER A 609 28.42 7.02 12.82
N ALA A 610 27.56 6.12 12.33
CA ALA A 610 26.21 5.91 12.89
C ALA A 610 26.29 5.38 14.33
N SER A 611 27.23 4.47 14.61
CA SER A 611 27.45 3.88 15.94
C SER A 611 27.86 4.91 16.98
N VAL A 612 28.77 5.82 16.65
CA VAL A 612 29.20 6.91 17.56
C VAL A 612 28.01 7.83 17.92
N HIS A 613 27.21 8.22 16.93
CA HIS A 613 26.06 9.08 17.18
C HIS A 613 24.97 8.36 17.98
N ALA A 614 24.67 7.12 17.65
CA ALA A 614 23.68 6.29 18.35
C ALA A 614 24.11 5.99 19.80
N SER A 615 25.38 5.65 20.01
CA SER A 615 25.96 5.40 21.34
C SER A 615 25.85 6.64 22.24
N GLY A 616 26.23 7.81 21.72
CA GLY A 616 26.09 9.06 22.45
C GLY A 616 24.64 9.42 22.79
N PHE A 617 23.68 9.09 21.93
CA PHE A 617 22.26 9.28 22.21
C PHE A 617 21.76 8.33 23.31
N ILE A 618 22.01 7.02 23.19
CA ILE A 618 21.58 6.01 24.16
C ILE A 618 22.18 6.30 25.56
N THR A 619 23.48 6.59 25.62
CA THR A 619 24.15 6.90 26.88
C THR A 619 23.54 8.10 27.59
N ARG A 620 23.29 9.20 26.84
CA ARG A 620 22.62 10.38 27.42
C ARG A 620 21.19 10.07 27.89
N GLN A 621 20.44 9.27 27.14
CA GLN A 621 19.07 8.90 27.52
C GLN A 621 19.07 8.09 28.82
N ILE A 622 19.92 7.08 28.94
CA ILE A 622 20.06 6.26 30.17
C ILE A 622 20.44 7.15 31.36
N GLN A 623 21.35 8.11 31.15
CA GLN A 623 21.72 9.06 32.22
C GLN A 623 20.59 9.98 32.66
N ALA A 624 19.70 10.35 31.73
CA ALA A 624 18.59 11.27 32.00
C ALA A 624 17.39 10.57 32.67
N THR A 625 17.10 9.32 32.29
CA THR A 625 15.90 8.59 32.73
C THR A 625 16.18 7.33 33.53
N GLU A 626 17.47 7.12 33.95
CA GLU A 626 17.96 5.94 34.71
C GLU A 626 17.77 4.59 34.01
N GLY A 627 17.22 4.57 32.79
CA GLY A 627 17.01 3.40 31.97
C GLY A 627 16.29 3.74 30.67
N LEU A 628 16.12 2.74 29.80
CA LEU A 628 15.33 2.83 28.57
C LEU A 628 13.99 2.14 28.75
N PRO A 629 12.95 2.59 28.04
CA PRO A 629 11.75 1.76 27.87
C PRO A 629 12.10 0.53 27.03
N ASP A 630 11.57 -0.61 27.44
CA ASP A 630 11.76 -1.89 26.73
C ASP A 630 10.44 -2.66 26.59
N ASP A 631 10.49 -3.97 26.26
CA ASP A 631 9.29 -4.82 26.15
C ASP A 631 8.64 -5.15 27.52
N ARG A 632 9.24 -4.76 28.65
CA ARG A 632 8.80 -5.02 30.02
C ARG A 632 8.72 -3.78 30.88
N THR A 633 9.35 -2.69 30.47
CA THR A 633 9.53 -1.48 31.25
C THR A 633 8.88 -0.30 30.52
N ILE A 634 7.97 0.39 31.23
CA ILE A 634 7.42 1.69 30.83
C ILE A 634 8.11 2.75 31.70
N VAL A 635 8.65 3.79 31.05
CA VAL A 635 9.24 4.92 31.76
C VAL A 635 8.22 6.07 31.78
N VAL A 636 7.92 6.60 32.95
CA VAL A 636 7.02 7.75 33.14
C VAL A 636 7.80 8.93 33.62
N GLU A 637 7.79 10.00 32.87
CA GLU A 637 8.55 11.22 33.11
C GLU A 637 7.61 12.38 33.42
N HIS A 638 7.77 12.99 34.60
CA HIS A 638 7.07 14.20 35.02
C HIS A 638 7.99 15.41 34.83
N PHE A 639 7.58 16.37 34.06
CA PHE A 639 8.37 17.58 33.80
C PHE A 639 7.50 18.82 33.66
N LYS A 640 8.14 19.99 33.65
CA LYS A 640 7.51 21.27 33.32
C LYS A 640 7.99 21.75 31.96
N ASP A 641 7.06 22.18 31.13
CA ASP A 641 7.39 22.80 29.86
C ASP A 641 7.97 24.22 30.03
N SER A 642 8.29 24.87 28.94
CA SER A 642 8.85 26.26 28.95
C SER A 642 7.90 27.31 29.52
N THR A 643 6.59 27.01 29.64
CA THR A 643 5.59 27.90 30.25
C THR A 643 5.41 27.63 31.75
N GLY A 644 6.08 26.61 32.31
CA GLY A 644 5.93 26.15 33.68
C GLY A 644 4.73 25.20 33.92
N SER A 645 4.05 24.79 32.87
CA SER A 645 2.93 23.84 32.95
C SER A 645 3.43 22.40 33.12
N HIS A 646 2.82 21.67 34.06
CA HIS A 646 3.16 20.27 34.28
C HIS A 646 2.73 19.38 33.12
N GLN A 647 3.58 18.45 32.76
CA GLN A 647 3.36 17.48 31.71
C GLN A 647 3.83 16.09 32.14
N VAL A 648 3.23 15.04 31.59
CA VAL A 648 3.61 13.65 31.86
C VAL A 648 3.86 12.97 30.54
N MET A 649 5.08 12.54 30.29
CA MET A 649 5.45 11.69 29.15
C MET A 649 5.49 10.25 29.58
N VAL A 650 4.72 9.42 28.90
CA VAL A 650 4.74 7.97 29.08
C VAL A 650 5.48 7.37 27.90
N HIS A 651 6.69 6.90 28.14
CA HIS A 651 7.51 6.18 27.16
C HIS A 651 7.10 4.71 27.17
N ALA A 652 6.35 4.30 26.17
CA ALA A 652 5.79 2.96 26.03
C ALA A 652 5.91 2.49 24.58
N LEU A 653 6.75 1.48 24.37
CA LEU A 653 7.07 0.94 23.04
C LEU A 653 5.98 -0.04 22.56
N PHE A 654 4.72 0.38 22.55
CA PHE A 654 3.60 -0.48 22.15
C PHE A 654 3.05 -0.17 20.76
N GLY A 655 3.53 0.91 20.15
CA GLY A 655 3.01 1.45 18.90
C GLY A 655 1.75 2.31 19.10
N ARG A 656 1.51 3.22 18.19
CA ARG A 656 0.41 4.19 18.25
C ARG A 656 -0.97 3.54 18.40
N ARG A 657 -1.15 2.33 17.84
CA ARG A 657 -2.41 1.57 17.94
C ARG A 657 -2.77 1.14 19.37
N VAL A 658 -1.79 1.08 20.26
CA VAL A 658 -1.98 0.80 21.68
C VAL A 658 -1.87 2.09 22.50
N ASN A 659 -0.89 2.93 22.21
CA ASN A 659 -0.63 4.17 22.94
C ASN A 659 -1.79 5.16 22.84
N GLY A 660 -2.43 5.29 21.66
CA GLY A 660 -3.59 6.14 21.46
C GLY A 660 -4.79 5.73 22.36
N PRO A 661 -5.32 4.51 22.25
CA PRO A 661 -6.35 4.01 23.14
C PRO A 661 -5.99 4.12 24.63
N LEU A 662 -4.75 3.80 25.01
CA LEU A 662 -4.29 3.88 26.39
C LEU A 662 -4.33 5.32 26.91
N SER A 663 -3.92 6.30 26.09
CA SER A 663 -4.01 7.72 26.44
C SER A 663 -5.47 8.18 26.66
N LEU A 664 -6.42 7.68 25.85
CA LEU A 664 -7.85 7.98 25.98
C LEU A 664 -8.42 7.42 27.28
N VAL A 665 -8.07 6.18 27.62
CA VAL A 665 -8.50 5.54 28.89
C VAL A 665 -8.00 6.33 30.09
N LEU A 666 -6.72 6.75 30.08
CA LEU A 666 -6.16 7.57 31.15
C LEU A 666 -6.83 8.94 31.25
N ARG A 667 -7.08 9.61 30.14
CA ARG A 667 -7.81 10.88 30.13
C ARG A 667 -9.21 10.76 30.74
N HIS A 668 -9.94 9.71 30.34
CA HIS A 668 -11.27 9.42 30.90
C HIS A 668 -11.21 9.15 32.41
N MET A 669 -10.24 8.36 32.85
CA MET A 669 -10.04 8.04 34.27
C MET A 669 -9.69 9.32 35.06
N ILE A 670 -8.76 10.13 34.60
CA ILE A 670 -8.36 11.38 35.26
C ILE A 670 -9.57 12.33 35.37
N ARG A 671 -10.35 12.46 34.32
CA ARG A 671 -11.58 13.28 34.35
C ARG A 671 -12.58 12.79 35.40
N ASN A 672 -12.82 11.48 35.47
CA ASN A 672 -13.79 10.92 36.40
C ASN A 672 -13.34 10.92 37.87
N THR A 673 -12.04 10.70 38.12
CA THR A 673 -11.51 10.58 39.49
C THR A 673 -11.07 11.94 40.06
N MET A 674 -10.59 12.84 39.23
CA MET A 674 -9.98 14.12 39.67
C MET A 674 -10.75 15.36 39.17
N GLY A 675 -11.73 15.18 38.27
CA GLY A 675 -12.44 16.30 37.64
C GLY A 675 -11.56 17.17 36.73
N LEU A 676 -10.39 16.66 36.28
CA LEU A 676 -9.45 17.41 35.47
C LEU A 676 -9.62 17.05 33.98
N ASP A 677 -9.69 18.06 33.13
CA ASP A 677 -9.58 17.88 31.68
C ASP A 677 -8.10 17.86 31.28
N VAL A 678 -7.73 16.78 30.57
CA VAL A 678 -6.35 16.52 30.12
C VAL A 678 -6.34 16.27 28.62
N GLY A 679 -5.45 16.92 27.92
CA GLY A 679 -5.14 16.61 26.51
C GLY A 679 -4.09 15.50 26.38
N SER A 680 -4.00 14.88 25.21
CA SER A 680 -2.95 13.90 24.91
C SER A 680 -2.44 14.05 23.48
N VAL A 681 -1.15 13.72 23.30
CA VAL A 681 -0.52 13.53 21.98
C VAL A 681 0.11 12.15 21.99
N ASP A 682 -0.31 11.28 21.08
CA ASP A 682 0.13 9.89 20.99
C ASP A 682 1.03 9.65 19.78
N GLU A 683 2.09 8.86 20.02
CA GLU A 683 3.09 8.47 19.03
C GLU A 683 3.43 6.96 19.15
N GLU A 684 4.33 6.48 18.29
CA GLU A 684 4.72 5.07 18.26
C GLU A 684 5.38 4.59 19.57
N ASP A 685 6.12 5.48 20.23
CA ASP A 685 7.00 5.16 21.36
C ASP A 685 6.46 5.68 22.70
N GLY A 686 5.24 6.20 22.70
CA GLY A 686 4.63 6.71 23.91
C GLY A 686 3.54 7.73 23.65
N PHE A 687 3.16 8.42 24.70
CA PHE A 687 2.21 9.52 24.63
C PHE A 687 2.45 10.56 25.72
N LEU A 688 2.17 11.80 25.38
CA LEU A 688 2.22 12.94 26.30
C LEU A 688 0.82 13.21 26.85
N LEU A 689 0.71 13.42 28.17
CA LEU A 689 -0.49 13.95 28.83
C LEU A 689 -0.20 15.36 29.32
N TYR A 690 -1.11 16.29 29.05
CA TYR A 690 -0.98 17.69 29.50
C TYR A 690 -2.32 18.20 30.02
N PRO A 691 -2.40 18.65 31.30
CA PRO A 691 -3.58 19.31 31.83
C PRO A 691 -3.76 20.68 31.15
N TYR A 692 -5.00 21.13 30.99
CA TYR A 692 -5.31 22.47 30.43
C TYR A 692 -5.11 23.60 31.44
N GLY A 693 -4.76 23.28 32.68
CA GLY A 693 -4.48 24.21 33.76
C GLY A 693 -3.04 24.09 34.32
N ARG A 694 -2.86 24.51 35.57
CA ARG A 694 -1.60 24.40 36.28
C ARG A 694 -1.52 23.20 37.22
N GLU A 695 -2.52 22.34 37.18
CA GLU A 695 -2.65 21.15 38.01
C GLU A 695 -1.53 20.17 37.70
N GLN A 696 -1.07 19.49 38.74
CA GLN A 696 -0.08 18.43 38.63
C GLN A 696 -0.80 17.08 38.57
N LEU A 697 -0.47 16.27 37.56
CA LEU A 697 -0.95 14.90 37.50
C LEU A 697 -0.20 14.03 38.51
N PRO A 698 -0.87 13.14 39.24
CA PRO A 698 -0.25 12.31 40.27
C PRO A 698 0.69 11.25 39.66
N GLU A 699 1.63 10.82 40.46
CA GLU A 699 2.44 9.65 40.17
C GLU A 699 1.59 8.36 40.19
N GLY A 700 2.00 7.33 39.48
CA GLY A 700 1.35 6.02 39.50
C GLY A 700 0.02 5.92 38.77
N LEU A 701 -0.30 6.86 37.86
CA LEU A 701 -1.54 6.84 37.06
C LEU A 701 -1.78 5.53 36.31
N LEU A 702 -0.71 4.93 35.76
CA LEU A 702 -0.83 3.67 35.00
C LEU A 702 -1.29 2.49 35.85
N PHE A 703 -0.93 2.48 37.15
CA PHE A 703 -1.35 1.40 38.07
C PHE A 703 -2.83 1.47 38.46
N GLN A 704 -3.52 2.55 38.16
CA GLN A 704 -4.93 2.74 38.45
C GLN A 704 -5.85 2.28 37.32
N ILE A 705 -5.30 1.84 36.17
CA ILE A 705 -6.10 1.38 35.04
C ILE A 705 -6.78 0.06 35.42
N ASN A 706 -8.11 0.06 35.31
CA ASN A 706 -8.91 -1.15 35.43
C ASN A 706 -9.15 -1.74 34.03
N PRO A 707 -8.63 -2.94 33.72
CA PRO A 707 -8.80 -3.59 32.42
C PRO A 707 -10.27 -3.75 31.99
N ASP A 708 -11.19 -3.97 32.93
CA ASP A 708 -12.61 -4.16 32.66
C ASP A 708 -13.31 -2.89 32.19
N GLN A 709 -12.71 -1.73 32.45
CA GLN A 709 -13.22 -0.42 32.01
C GLN A 709 -12.66 0.02 30.65
N VAL A 710 -11.62 -0.62 30.15
CA VAL A 710 -10.96 -0.21 28.89
C VAL A 710 -11.94 -0.25 27.72
N ARG A 711 -12.65 -1.36 27.56
CA ARG A 711 -13.57 -1.52 26.44
C ARG A 711 -14.78 -0.56 26.51
N PRO A 712 -15.50 -0.42 27.64
CA PRO A 712 -16.59 0.54 27.75
C PRO A 712 -16.18 2.01 27.50
N VAL A 713 -14.93 2.37 27.82
CA VAL A 713 -14.42 3.73 27.59
C VAL A 713 -14.10 3.99 26.12
N LEU A 714 -13.71 2.96 25.38
CA LEU A 714 -13.33 3.07 23.98
C LEU A 714 -14.52 2.90 23.01
N GLU A 715 -15.59 2.24 23.44
CA GLU A 715 -16.88 2.13 22.74
C GLU A 715 -17.76 3.37 23.02
#